data_3017c6c5f893f7eb1f272938e4c578f1
#
_entry.id   3017c6c5f893f7eb1f272938e4c578f1
#
_cell.length_a   1.000
_cell.length_b   1.000
_cell.length_c   1.000
_cell.angle_alpha   90.00
_cell.angle_beta   90.00
_cell.angle_gamma   90.00
#
_symmetry.space_group_name_H-M   'P 1'
#
loop_
_entity.id
_entity.type
_entity.pdbx_description
1 polymer ?
#
loop_
_entity_poly.entity_id
_entity_poly.type
_entity_poly.pdbx_seq_one_letter_code
_entity_poly.pdbx_strand_id
1 'polypeptide(L)'
;MKIIIIGGVAGGATTAARIRRVDETAEIILLEKGKYISYANCGLPYYIGGVIEERDKLFVQTPEAFSTRFRIDVRTENEAIFIDRKRKTVTIRQSSEDTYEESYDKLVISTGASPVRPPLPGIDLSGIFTLRNVTDTDRIKEYIKSHAPRKAVIVGAGFIGLEMAENLHTQGAKVSIVEMGNQVMALIDFSMASLVHQHLMDKGVNLYLEQAVASFSREGKGLKVTFKNGQSISADIVILSIGVRPETSLARAAELTIGPAGGIAVNDYLQTSDESIYAIGDAIEFRHPITGKPWLNYLAGPANRQGRIVADNVLGAKIPYEGSIGTSIAKVFDMTVASTGLPGKRLRQEEIDYMSSTIHPASHAGYYPDAMPMSIKITFDKKTGRLYGGQIVGYDGVDKRIDELALVIKHEGTIYDLMKVEQAYAPPFSSAKDPVALAGYVAEDIITGKTNPVYWRELRDIEMENKFLLDVRTPDEYSLGSLPGAVNIPLDELRDRLAELPKDKMIYTFCAVGLRGYLAYRILTQHGFDKVRNLSGGLKTYRAATAPIIIREENGNEIDESPEQQGGSPQVGQPAVTKVSDTTVTATAAVTADTLANPAKTVRVDACGLQCPGPILKMKKTMDTLASGERVEITSTDPGFPRDAAAWCSSTGNQLISKDSSGGKSVVVIEKGEPKSCNIVTSCEGKGKTFIMFSDDLDKALATFVLANGAAATGQKVTIFFTFWGLNVIKKLHKPETEKDIFGKMFGMMLPSSSKKLKLSKMSMGGIGGKMMRYIMNKKGIDSLESLRQQALENGVEFIACQMSMDVMGVKQEELLDEVTIGGVATYMERADNANVNLFI
;
A
#
# COMPACT_ATOMS: atom_id res chain seq x y z
N MET A 1 10.16 42.41 28.83
CA MET A 1 11.11 41.28 28.65
C MET A 1 11.41 41.14 27.16
N LYS A 2 12.70 41.10 26.79
CA LYS A 2 13.10 40.92 25.40
C LYS A 2 13.45 39.45 25.13
N ILE A 3 12.78 38.85 24.17
CA ILE A 3 12.87 37.42 23.84
C ILE A 3 13.29 37.29 22.40
N ILE A 4 14.41 36.59 22.16
CA ILE A 4 14.82 36.24 20.80
C ILE A 4 14.51 34.75 20.52
N ILE A 5 13.98 34.50 19.35
CA ILE A 5 13.68 33.15 18.89
C ILE A 5 14.45 32.91 17.60
N ILE A 6 15.30 31.88 17.53
CA ILE A 6 16.12 31.52 16.39
C ILE A 6 15.48 30.33 15.65
N GLY A 7 15.00 30.58 14.44
CA GLY A 7 14.28 29.65 13.59
C GLY A 7 12.75 29.90 13.58
N GLY A 8 12.21 30.17 12.41
CA GLY A 8 10.84 30.68 12.20
C GLY A 8 9.83 29.65 11.69
N VAL A 9 10.10 28.32 11.77
CA VAL A 9 9.17 27.33 11.27
C VAL A 9 8.31 26.73 12.41
N ALA A 10 8.10 25.45 12.51
CA ALA A 10 7.12 24.81 13.41
C ALA A 10 7.23 25.26 14.88
N GLY A 11 8.35 24.95 15.53
CA GLY A 11 8.55 25.26 16.96
C GLY A 11 8.67 26.74 17.24
N GLY A 12 9.53 27.47 16.51
CA GLY A 12 9.79 28.87 16.76
C GLY A 12 8.60 29.79 16.47
N ALA A 13 7.91 29.60 15.34
CA ALA A 13 6.70 30.38 15.04
C ALA A 13 5.59 30.11 16.05
N THR A 14 5.40 28.86 16.49
CA THR A 14 4.44 28.51 17.54
C THR A 14 4.80 29.20 18.88
N THR A 15 6.09 29.18 19.24
CA THR A 15 6.60 29.84 20.47
C THR A 15 6.31 31.32 20.42
N ALA A 16 6.72 31.99 19.34
CA ALA A 16 6.55 33.44 19.18
C ALA A 16 5.08 33.87 19.30
N ALA A 17 4.20 33.20 18.55
CA ALA A 17 2.76 33.48 18.59
C ALA A 17 2.12 33.16 19.95
N ARG A 18 2.62 32.15 20.68
CA ARG A 18 2.13 31.79 22.00
C ARG A 18 2.60 32.81 23.04
N ILE A 19 3.86 33.23 23.04
CA ILE A 19 4.38 34.27 23.95
C ILE A 19 3.52 35.52 23.84
N ARG A 20 3.25 36.04 22.65
CA ARG A 20 2.40 37.21 22.44
C ARG A 20 1.00 37.06 23.04
N ARG A 21 0.40 35.87 22.91
CA ARG A 21 -0.94 35.58 23.47
C ARG A 21 -0.94 35.50 25.00
N VAL A 22 0.21 35.27 25.64
CA VAL A 22 0.34 35.21 27.09
C VAL A 22 0.83 36.54 27.66
N ASP A 23 1.69 37.28 26.95
CA ASP A 23 2.24 38.57 27.31
C ASP A 23 2.22 39.52 26.10
N GLU A 24 1.30 40.48 26.13
CA GLU A 24 1.16 41.53 25.12
C GLU A 24 2.30 42.56 25.16
N THR A 25 3.06 42.62 26.27
CA THR A 25 4.11 43.63 26.50
C THR A 25 5.53 43.12 26.12
N ALA A 26 5.71 41.85 25.93
CA ALA A 26 6.98 41.25 25.58
C ALA A 26 7.52 41.81 24.24
N GLU A 27 8.78 42.16 24.18
CA GLU A 27 9.52 42.44 22.95
C GLU A 27 9.98 41.11 22.37
N ILE A 28 9.49 40.75 21.17
CA ILE A 28 9.72 39.47 20.56
C ILE A 28 10.41 39.67 19.20
N ILE A 29 11.60 39.09 19.03
CA ILE A 29 12.33 39.05 17.76
C ILE A 29 12.37 37.61 17.29
N LEU A 30 11.93 37.36 16.04
CA LEU A 30 11.98 36.06 15.38
C LEU A 30 13.00 36.13 14.25
N LEU A 31 14.13 35.44 14.41
CA LEU A 31 15.19 35.34 13.41
C LEU A 31 15.02 34.10 12.55
N GLU A 32 15.04 34.27 11.23
CA GLU A 32 15.02 33.17 10.27
C GLU A 32 16.10 33.39 9.20
N LYS A 33 16.99 32.41 9.03
CA LYS A 33 18.07 32.51 8.03
C LYS A 33 17.58 32.40 6.58
N GLY A 34 16.42 31.76 6.39
CA GLY A 34 15.76 31.64 5.09
C GLY A 34 14.81 32.79 4.80
N LYS A 35 14.22 32.79 3.60
CA LYS A 35 13.24 33.80 3.15
C LYS A 35 11.85 33.62 3.76
N TYR A 36 11.53 32.43 4.29
CA TYR A 36 10.18 32.03 4.61
C TYR A 36 10.07 31.51 6.04
N ILE A 37 9.03 31.94 6.75
CA ILE A 37 8.63 31.41 8.05
C ILE A 37 7.35 30.58 7.94
N SER A 38 7.04 29.82 8.97
CA SER A 38 5.69 29.21 9.16
C SER A 38 5.13 28.54 7.90
N TYR A 39 5.93 27.74 7.21
CA TYR A 39 5.49 26.99 6.03
C TYR A 39 5.26 25.51 6.35
N ALA A 40 4.44 24.86 5.51
CA ALA A 40 4.10 23.44 5.58
C ALA A 40 5.26 22.55 5.12
N ASN A 41 6.23 22.30 6.00
CA ASN A 41 7.43 21.50 5.69
C ASN A 41 7.06 20.09 5.15
N CYS A 42 6.04 19.45 5.75
CA CYS A 42 5.55 18.14 5.28
C CYS A 42 4.75 18.23 3.96
N GLY A 43 4.40 19.41 3.48
CA GLY A 43 3.72 19.64 2.21
C GLY A 43 4.67 19.71 1.00
N LEU A 44 5.98 19.84 1.23
CA LEU A 44 6.97 20.07 0.18
C LEU A 44 7.03 18.96 -0.88
N PRO A 45 7.07 17.66 -0.50
CA PRO A 45 7.02 16.58 -1.48
C PRO A 45 5.75 16.60 -2.33
N TYR A 46 4.60 16.88 -1.72
CA TYR A 46 3.29 16.91 -2.39
C TYR A 46 3.14 18.10 -3.34
N TYR A 47 3.80 19.22 -3.06
CA TYR A 47 3.89 20.34 -4.00
C TYR A 47 4.80 19.98 -5.18
N ILE A 48 5.91 19.28 -4.97
CA ILE A 48 6.77 18.77 -6.04
C ILE A 48 5.97 17.85 -6.97
N GLY A 49 5.20 16.93 -6.41
CA GLY A 49 4.36 15.98 -7.12
C GLY A 49 3.10 16.57 -7.78
N GLY A 50 2.75 17.84 -7.47
CA GLY A 50 1.57 18.50 -8.03
C GLY A 50 0.25 18.20 -7.29
N VAL A 51 0.26 17.46 -6.19
CA VAL A 51 -0.91 17.25 -5.31
C VAL A 51 -1.33 18.57 -4.67
N ILE A 52 -0.35 19.35 -4.20
CA ILE A 52 -0.53 20.76 -3.85
C ILE A 52 -0.16 21.55 -5.09
N GLU A 53 -1.15 22.11 -5.76
CA GLU A 53 -0.95 22.80 -7.06
C GLU A 53 -0.35 24.19 -6.89
N GLU A 54 -0.85 24.95 -5.90
CA GLU A 54 -0.50 26.35 -5.68
C GLU A 54 0.61 26.45 -4.62
N ARG A 55 1.71 27.09 -5.01
CA ARG A 55 2.87 27.31 -4.14
C ARG A 55 2.51 28.06 -2.83
N ASP A 56 1.63 29.03 -2.93
CA ASP A 56 1.26 29.88 -1.81
C ASP A 56 0.51 29.13 -0.70
N LYS A 57 -0.10 27.97 -1.00
CA LYS A 57 -0.70 27.08 -0.01
C LYS A 57 0.32 26.41 0.92
N LEU A 58 1.61 26.44 0.57
CA LEU A 58 2.66 26.00 1.47
C LEU A 58 2.85 26.96 2.65
N PHE A 59 2.48 28.23 2.54
CA PHE A 59 2.69 29.23 3.58
C PHE A 59 1.50 29.29 4.52
N VAL A 60 1.71 28.85 5.76
CA VAL A 60 0.70 28.97 6.82
C VAL A 60 0.56 30.45 7.23
N GLN A 61 1.69 31.18 7.28
CA GLN A 61 1.75 32.62 7.50
C GLN A 61 2.92 33.21 6.69
N THR A 62 2.74 34.42 6.14
CA THR A 62 3.85 35.20 5.61
C THR A 62 4.52 36.00 6.72
N PRO A 63 5.79 36.43 6.55
CA PRO A 63 6.50 37.27 7.52
C PRO A 63 5.69 38.53 7.89
N GLU A 64 5.15 39.23 6.91
CA GLU A 64 4.39 40.46 7.06
C GLU A 64 3.07 40.24 7.82
N ALA A 65 2.30 39.21 7.43
CA ALA A 65 1.04 38.88 8.10
C ALA A 65 1.28 38.40 9.54
N PHE A 66 2.35 37.65 9.79
CA PHE A 66 2.72 37.19 11.12
C PHE A 66 3.17 38.38 12.01
N SER A 67 4.05 39.26 11.49
CA SER A 67 4.51 40.45 12.16
C SER A 67 3.34 41.37 12.53
N THR A 68 2.45 41.65 11.57
CA THR A 68 1.30 42.54 11.80
C THR A 68 0.32 41.97 12.82
N ARG A 69 -0.02 40.69 12.69
CA ARG A 69 -1.01 40.00 13.55
C ARG A 69 -0.57 39.87 15.00
N PHE A 70 0.72 39.51 15.19
CA PHE A 70 1.27 39.20 16.50
C PHE A 70 2.19 40.29 17.06
N ARG A 71 2.39 41.40 16.33
CA ARG A 71 3.35 42.47 16.70
C ARG A 71 4.71 41.89 17.11
N ILE A 72 5.28 41.04 16.26
CA ILE A 72 6.56 40.39 16.42
C ILE A 72 7.51 40.98 15.36
N ASP A 73 8.72 41.32 15.76
CA ASP A 73 9.80 41.72 14.85
C ASP A 73 10.32 40.45 14.14
N VAL A 74 9.83 40.24 12.93
CA VAL A 74 10.20 39.06 12.10
C VAL A 74 11.31 39.50 11.15
N ARG A 75 12.48 38.88 11.29
CA ARG A 75 13.66 39.14 10.45
C ARG A 75 14.03 37.89 9.67
N THR A 76 13.62 37.83 8.42
CA THR A 76 14.03 36.80 7.47
C THR A 76 15.36 37.18 6.84
N GLU A 77 16.10 36.17 6.32
CA GLU A 77 17.44 36.30 5.76
C GLU A 77 18.44 36.93 6.79
N ASN A 78 18.20 36.64 8.07
CA ASN A 78 18.99 37.05 9.22
C ASN A 78 19.46 35.81 9.99
N GLU A 79 20.68 35.40 9.84
CA GLU A 79 21.27 34.23 10.45
C GLU A 79 21.94 34.55 11.79
N ALA A 80 21.49 33.93 12.87
CA ALA A 80 22.21 33.98 14.15
C ALA A 80 23.49 33.14 14.02
N ILE A 81 24.65 33.79 14.12
CA ILE A 81 25.96 33.14 13.90
C ILE A 81 26.73 32.91 15.20
N PHE A 82 26.45 33.68 16.27
CA PHE A 82 27.14 33.54 17.56
C PHE A 82 26.21 33.98 18.70
N ILE A 83 26.33 33.35 19.87
CA ILE A 83 25.65 33.70 21.12
C ILE A 83 26.70 33.96 22.18
N ASP A 84 26.76 35.20 22.69
CA ASP A 84 27.52 35.54 23.88
C ASP A 84 26.62 35.40 25.13
N ARG A 85 26.81 34.29 25.85
CA ARG A 85 26.01 33.95 27.05
C ARG A 85 26.29 34.94 28.21
N LYS A 86 27.50 35.48 28.32
CA LYS A 86 27.87 36.39 29.39
C LYS A 86 27.24 37.76 29.20
N ARG A 87 27.28 38.25 27.94
CA ARG A 87 26.69 39.55 27.56
C ARG A 87 25.23 39.45 27.27
N LYS A 88 24.69 38.25 27.15
CA LYS A 88 23.32 37.95 26.67
C LYS A 88 23.04 38.65 25.35
N THR A 89 23.90 38.45 24.35
CA THR A 89 23.74 39.00 23.00
C THR A 89 23.82 37.87 21.94
N VAL A 90 23.13 38.11 20.86
CA VAL A 90 23.20 37.27 19.65
C VAL A 90 23.82 38.10 18.54
N THR A 91 24.88 37.61 17.90
CA THR A 91 25.41 38.21 16.69
C THR A 91 24.65 37.65 15.50
N ILE A 92 24.15 38.51 14.64
CA ILE A 92 23.28 38.21 13.52
C ILE A 92 23.96 38.69 12.24
N ARG A 93 23.99 37.80 11.23
CA ARG A 93 24.48 38.11 9.89
C ARG A 93 23.30 38.26 8.94
N GLN A 94 23.29 39.35 8.19
CA GLN A 94 22.31 39.62 7.13
C GLN A 94 22.76 39.02 5.80
N SER A 95 21.85 38.90 4.84
CA SER A 95 22.20 38.50 3.46
C SER A 95 23.20 39.42 2.76
N SER A 96 23.35 40.67 3.22
CA SER A 96 24.39 41.63 2.80
C SER A 96 25.80 41.33 3.37
N GLU A 97 25.94 40.24 4.17
CA GLU A 97 27.13 39.90 4.95
C GLU A 97 27.44 40.88 6.11
N ASP A 98 26.63 41.93 6.29
CA ASP A 98 26.73 42.83 7.45
C ASP A 98 26.28 42.09 8.73
N THR A 99 26.95 42.43 9.84
CA THR A 99 26.66 41.84 11.13
C THR A 99 26.18 42.91 12.15
N TYR A 100 25.27 42.52 13.01
CA TYR A 100 24.86 43.35 14.14
C TYR A 100 24.56 42.50 15.38
N GLU A 101 24.48 43.11 16.55
CA GLU A 101 24.19 42.43 17.81
C GLU A 101 22.80 42.79 18.32
N GLU A 102 22.12 41.84 18.91
CA GLU A 102 20.84 41.99 19.66
C GLU A 102 20.98 41.41 21.05
N SER A 103 20.57 42.18 22.07
CA SER A 103 20.51 41.67 23.43
C SER A 103 19.21 40.88 23.69
N TYR A 104 19.25 39.98 24.66
CA TYR A 104 18.04 39.23 25.09
C TYR A 104 17.98 39.06 26.61
N ASP A 105 16.78 39.00 27.15
CA ASP A 105 16.52 38.50 28.51
C ASP A 105 16.38 36.95 28.45
N LYS A 106 15.70 36.43 27.46
CA LYS A 106 15.53 35.01 27.20
C LYS A 106 15.74 34.70 25.72
N LEU A 107 16.29 33.52 25.46
CA LEU A 107 16.58 33.01 24.10
C LEU A 107 15.95 31.63 23.86
N VAL A 108 15.37 31.41 22.68
CA VAL A 108 14.86 30.13 22.28
C VAL A 108 15.53 29.68 21.01
N ILE A 109 16.20 28.52 21.03
CA ILE A 109 16.87 27.90 19.88
C ILE A 109 15.91 26.88 19.25
N SER A 110 15.49 27.14 18.00
CA SER A 110 14.59 26.28 17.21
C SER A 110 15.18 26.05 15.79
N THR A 111 16.48 25.78 15.73
CA THR A 111 17.25 25.64 14.48
C THR A 111 16.89 24.40 13.65
N GLY A 112 16.20 23.43 14.26
CA GLY A 112 15.75 22.22 13.59
C GLY A 112 16.85 21.24 13.28
N ALA A 113 16.76 20.55 12.11
CA ALA A 113 17.75 19.61 11.65
C ALA A 113 18.12 19.85 10.18
N SER A 114 19.30 19.42 9.77
CA SER A 114 19.79 19.53 8.40
C SER A 114 19.93 18.15 7.74
N PRO A 115 19.65 18.01 6.41
CA PRO A 115 19.85 16.75 5.70
C PRO A 115 21.29 16.28 5.79
N VAL A 116 21.48 14.97 5.95
CA VAL A 116 22.82 14.37 5.90
C VAL A 116 23.31 14.38 4.45
N ARG A 117 24.49 14.93 4.22
CA ARG A 117 25.15 14.97 2.93
C ARG A 117 26.59 14.48 3.11
N PRO A 118 26.86 13.18 2.89
CA PRO A 118 28.20 12.61 3.06
C PRO A 118 29.14 13.09 1.95
N PRO A 119 30.46 13.14 2.19
CA PRO A 119 31.44 13.58 1.21
C PRO A 119 31.71 12.48 0.16
N LEU A 120 30.71 12.16 -0.66
CA LEU A 120 30.83 11.20 -1.75
C LEU A 120 31.31 11.87 -3.02
N PRO A 121 32.20 11.21 -3.82
CA PRO A 121 32.61 11.72 -5.11
C PRO A 121 31.41 12.03 -6.01
N GLY A 122 31.38 13.22 -6.58
CA GLY A 122 30.32 13.66 -7.51
C GLY A 122 29.00 14.08 -6.87
N ILE A 123 28.92 14.19 -5.52
CA ILE A 123 27.67 14.56 -4.85
C ILE A 123 27.15 15.96 -5.19
N ASP A 124 28.06 16.86 -5.66
CA ASP A 124 27.71 18.23 -6.03
C ASP A 124 27.29 18.39 -7.49
N LEU A 125 27.16 17.30 -8.23
CA LEU A 125 26.71 17.34 -9.61
C LEU A 125 25.28 17.86 -9.70
N SER A 126 25.00 18.69 -10.72
CA SER A 126 23.63 19.14 -11.01
C SER A 126 22.72 17.94 -11.27
N GLY A 127 21.50 17.98 -10.73
CA GLY A 127 20.55 16.88 -10.75
C GLY A 127 20.52 16.04 -9.47
N ILE A 128 21.40 16.36 -8.50
CA ILE A 128 21.42 15.74 -7.18
C ILE A 128 20.93 16.76 -6.15
N PHE A 129 19.88 16.39 -5.40
CA PHE A 129 19.19 17.29 -4.47
C PHE A 129 19.00 16.66 -3.10
N THR A 130 18.88 17.51 -2.10
CA THR A 130 18.27 17.25 -0.81
C THR A 130 16.98 18.06 -0.69
N LEU A 131 16.04 17.63 0.11
CA LEU A 131 14.80 18.36 0.37
C LEU A 131 14.73 18.76 1.84
N ARG A 132 14.75 20.08 2.12
CA ARG A 132 14.69 20.61 3.48
C ARG A 132 13.71 21.77 3.63
N ASN A 133 13.63 22.66 2.64
CA ASN A 133 12.87 23.90 2.72
C ASN A 133 12.24 24.28 1.38
N VAL A 134 11.52 25.42 1.36
CA VAL A 134 10.85 25.89 0.14
C VAL A 134 11.82 26.18 -0.99
N THR A 135 13.00 26.70 -0.70
CA THR A 135 14.04 26.99 -1.74
C THR A 135 14.53 25.71 -2.42
N ASP A 136 14.73 24.62 -1.66
CA ASP A 136 15.10 23.33 -2.24
C ASP A 136 13.95 22.79 -3.11
N THR A 137 12.73 22.94 -2.63
CA THR A 137 11.52 22.54 -3.36
C THR A 137 11.40 23.27 -4.70
N ASP A 138 11.58 24.59 -4.69
CA ASP A 138 11.55 25.41 -5.91
C ASP A 138 12.63 24.95 -6.91
N ARG A 139 13.85 24.66 -6.45
CA ARG A 139 14.96 24.15 -7.27
C ARG A 139 14.62 22.78 -7.89
N ILE A 140 14.08 21.86 -7.10
CA ILE A 140 13.70 20.54 -7.57
C ILE A 140 12.58 20.65 -8.61
N LYS A 141 11.56 21.45 -8.33
CA LYS A 141 10.43 21.64 -9.25
C LYS A 141 10.83 22.28 -10.57
N GLU A 142 11.71 23.29 -10.52
CA GLU A 142 12.29 23.91 -11.72
C GLU A 142 13.14 22.92 -12.52
N TYR A 143 13.93 22.08 -11.84
CA TYR A 143 14.71 21.04 -12.50
C TYR A 143 13.80 20.02 -13.20
N ILE A 144 12.74 19.56 -12.54
CA ILE A 144 11.73 18.65 -13.15
C ILE A 144 11.10 19.29 -14.39
N LYS A 145 10.70 20.55 -14.28
CA LYS A 145 10.07 21.28 -15.40
C LYS A 145 11.00 21.45 -16.60
N SER A 146 12.29 21.77 -16.36
CA SER A 146 13.24 22.07 -17.43
C SER A 146 13.86 20.82 -18.06
N HIS A 147 13.98 19.70 -17.33
CA HIS A 147 14.69 18.49 -17.77
C HIS A 147 13.75 17.30 -18.03
N ALA A 148 12.50 17.33 -17.54
CA ALA A 148 11.52 16.24 -17.65
C ALA A 148 12.14 14.86 -17.34
N PRO A 149 12.67 14.63 -16.11
CA PRO A 149 13.42 13.44 -15.78
C PRO A 149 12.54 12.20 -15.90
N ARG A 150 13.05 11.18 -16.59
CA ARG A 150 12.36 9.88 -16.77
C ARG A 150 12.81 8.83 -15.77
N LYS A 151 14.00 8.99 -15.20
CA LYS A 151 14.61 8.08 -14.23
C LYS A 151 14.96 8.85 -12.96
N ALA A 152 14.33 8.48 -11.86
CA ALA A 152 14.59 9.07 -10.55
C ALA A 152 15.21 8.03 -9.62
N VAL A 153 16.29 8.40 -8.96
CA VAL A 153 16.92 7.58 -7.92
C VAL A 153 16.77 8.29 -6.58
N ILE A 154 16.16 7.59 -5.64
CA ILE A 154 16.00 8.02 -4.25
C ILE A 154 17.03 7.28 -3.41
N VAL A 155 17.92 7.99 -2.76
CA VAL A 155 18.91 7.41 -1.85
C VAL A 155 18.41 7.59 -0.41
N GLY A 156 18.04 6.48 0.22
CA GLY A 156 17.41 6.42 1.54
C GLY A 156 15.89 6.22 1.50
N ALA A 157 15.41 5.21 2.20
CA ALA A 157 14.02 4.74 2.19
C ALA A 157 13.24 5.10 3.47
N GLY A 158 13.52 6.27 4.07
CA GLY A 158 12.73 6.86 5.15
C GLY A 158 11.48 7.60 4.64
N PHE A 159 10.76 8.32 5.51
CA PHE A 159 9.55 9.07 5.16
C PHE A 159 9.73 9.97 3.93
N ILE A 160 10.70 10.88 3.97
CA ILE A 160 10.96 11.84 2.88
C ILE A 160 11.27 11.09 1.58
N GLY A 161 12.06 10.01 1.66
CA GLY A 161 12.42 9.22 0.48
C GLY A 161 11.20 8.56 -0.17
N LEU A 162 10.31 7.98 0.62
CA LEU A 162 9.09 7.32 0.11
C LEU A 162 8.08 8.33 -0.44
N GLU A 163 7.89 9.47 0.24
CA GLU A 163 7.05 10.56 -0.26
C GLU A 163 7.60 11.12 -1.58
N MET A 164 8.92 11.32 -1.70
CA MET A 164 9.54 11.76 -2.95
C MET A 164 9.44 10.70 -4.05
N ALA A 165 9.56 9.41 -3.71
CA ALA A 165 9.37 8.31 -4.66
C ALA A 165 7.96 8.32 -5.26
N GLU A 166 6.92 8.41 -4.43
CA GLU A 166 5.52 8.53 -4.87
C GLU A 166 5.34 9.76 -5.78
N ASN A 167 5.82 10.91 -5.34
CA ASN A 167 5.58 12.17 -6.04
C ASN A 167 6.33 12.26 -7.37
N LEU A 168 7.55 11.74 -7.47
CA LEU A 168 8.27 11.66 -8.75
C LEU A 168 7.69 10.61 -9.68
N HIS A 169 7.20 9.49 -9.14
CA HIS A 169 6.47 8.49 -9.91
C HIS A 169 5.19 9.08 -10.52
N THR A 170 4.43 9.86 -9.75
CA THR A 170 3.22 10.56 -10.23
C THR A 170 3.55 11.56 -11.35
N GLN A 171 4.75 12.13 -11.37
CA GLN A 171 5.25 12.97 -12.46
C GLN A 171 5.78 12.16 -13.68
N GLY A 172 5.61 10.84 -13.69
CA GLY A 172 5.94 9.94 -14.80
C GLY A 172 7.38 9.42 -14.82
N ALA A 173 8.15 9.62 -13.75
CA ALA A 173 9.49 9.04 -13.66
C ALA A 173 9.44 7.56 -13.23
N LYS A 174 10.31 6.71 -13.83
CA LYS A 174 10.65 5.41 -13.27
C LYS A 174 11.49 5.62 -12.01
N VAL A 175 11.05 5.09 -10.89
CA VAL A 175 11.68 5.32 -9.59
C VAL A 175 12.46 4.09 -9.16
N SER A 176 13.70 4.32 -8.72
CA SER A 176 14.52 3.35 -8.00
C SER A 176 14.87 3.89 -6.62
N ILE A 177 14.68 3.08 -5.59
CA ILE A 177 15.05 3.40 -4.22
C ILE A 177 16.29 2.60 -3.86
N VAL A 178 17.33 3.28 -3.35
CA VAL A 178 18.57 2.67 -2.87
C VAL A 178 18.65 2.86 -1.36
N GLU A 179 18.69 1.76 -0.63
CA GLU A 179 18.71 1.75 0.83
C GLU A 179 19.86 0.87 1.35
N MET A 180 20.64 1.40 2.27
CA MET A 180 21.76 0.67 2.89
C MET A 180 21.29 -0.44 3.82
N GLY A 181 20.13 -0.26 4.43
CA GLY A 181 19.49 -1.29 5.27
C GLY A 181 18.76 -2.35 4.43
N ASN A 182 18.38 -3.42 5.08
CA ASN A 182 17.64 -4.53 4.47
C ASN A 182 16.14 -4.25 4.32
N GLN A 183 15.68 -3.03 4.62
CA GLN A 183 14.26 -2.68 4.56
C GLN A 183 14.02 -1.19 4.38
N VAL A 184 12.90 -0.82 3.79
CA VAL A 184 12.35 0.53 3.84
C VAL A 184 11.77 0.81 5.24
N MET A 185 11.52 2.07 5.57
CA MET A 185 10.87 2.48 6.82
C MET A 185 11.53 1.87 8.06
N ALA A 186 12.77 2.28 8.35
CA ALA A 186 13.54 1.76 9.48
C ALA A 186 12.84 1.86 10.85
N LEU A 187 11.73 2.56 11.00
CA LEU A 187 10.95 2.70 12.23
C LEU A 187 9.99 1.54 12.50
N ILE A 188 9.76 0.64 11.55
CA ILE A 188 8.91 -0.55 11.73
C ILE A 188 9.75 -1.83 11.65
N ASP A 189 9.18 -2.94 12.13
CA ASP A 189 9.83 -4.26 12.01
C ASP A 189 9.81 -4.77 10.57
N PHE A 190 10.77 -5.62 10.22
CA PHE A 190 10.93 -6.17 8.87
C PHE A 190 9.65 -6.82 8.32
N SER A 191 8.92 -7.59 9.15
CA SER A 191 7.67 -8.23 8.71
C SER A 191 6.54 -7.24 8.35
N MET A 192 6.62 -6.00 8.83
CA MET A 192 5.69 -4.93 8.44
C MET A 192 6.24 -4.17 7.22
N ALA A 193 7.55 -3.93 7.19
CA ALA A 193 8.21 -3.30 6.04
C ALA A 193 8.11 -4.15 4.78
N SER A 194 8.14 -5.48 4.89
CA SER A 194 8.01 -6.39 3.74
C SER A 194 6.66 -6.25 3.00
N LEU A 195 5.59 -5.87 3.70
CA LEU A 195 4.31 -5.53 3.06
C LEU A 195 4.44 -4.26 2.20
N VAL A 196 5.22 -3.30 2.68
CA VAL A 196 5.52 -2.06 1.93
C VAL A 196 6.43 -2.35 0.74
N HIS A 197 7.40 -3.28 0.89
CA HIS A 197 8.24 -3.73 -0.23
C HIS A 197 7.38 -4.28 -1.39
N GLN A 198 6.46 -5.21 -1.09
CA GLN A 198 5.55 -5.76 -2.10
C GLN A 198 4.76 -4.66 -2.79
N HIS A 199 4.17 -3.76 -1.99
CA HIS A 199 3.40 -2.65 -2.52
C HIS A 199 4.21 -1.73 -3.45
N LEU A 200 5.44 -1.38 -3.08
CA LEU A 200 6.34 -0.57 -3.91
C LEU A 200 6.68 -1.28 -5.22
N MET A 201 7.00 -2.57 -5.17
CA MET A 201 7.26 -3.38 -6.37
C MET A 201 6.03 -3.50 -7.27
N ASP A 202 4.84 -3.64 -6.72
CA ASP A 202 3.56 -3.65 -7.46
C ASP A 202 3.30 -2.31 -8.15
N LYS A 203 3.74 -1.19 -7.55
CA LYS A 203 3.72 0.15 -8.18
C LYS A 203 4.84 0.36 -9.20
N GLY A 204 5.68 -0.63 -9.46
CA GLY A 204 6.77 -0.54 -10.43
C GLY A 204 8.02 0.18 -9.93
N VAL A 205 8.16 0.35 -8.62
CA VAL A 205 9.37 0.92 -7.99
C VAL A 205 10.42 -0.18 -7.82
N ASN A 206 11.63 0.07 -8.31
CA ASN A 206 12.77 -0.83 -8.08
C ASN A 206 13.38 -0.58 -6.69
N LEU A 207 13.58 -1.64 -5.91
CA LEU A 207 14.16 -1.58 -4.58
C LEU A 207 15.56 -2.20 -4.57
N TYR A 208 16.58 -1.38 -4.35
CA TYR A 208 17.97 -1.79 -4.14
C TYR A 208 18.25 -1.74 -2.63
N LEU A 209 17.94 -2.82 -1.92
CA LEU A 209 18.18 -2.96 -0.48
C LEU A 209 19.58 -3.49 -0.23
N GLU A 210 20.14 -3.20 0.97
CA GLU A 210 21.51 -3.54 1.36
C GLU A 210 22.57 -2.98 0.41
N GLN A 211 22.21 -1.89 -0.31
CA GLN A 211 23.10 -1.21 -1.25
C GLN A 211 23.49 0.17 -0.74
N ALA A 212 24.78 0.39 -0.64
CA ALA A 212 25.33 1.70 -0.27
C ALA A 212 25.91 2.41 -1.51
N VAL A 213 25.51 3.66 -1.70
CA VAL A 213 26.09 4.50 -2.78
C VAL A 213 27.55 4.82 -2.46
N ALA A 214 28.41 4.63 -3.45
CA ALA A 214 29.84 4.93 -3.39
C ALA A 214 30.18 6.27 -4.07
N SER A 215 29.57 6.57 -5.21
CA SER A 215 29.88 7.78 -5.97
C SER A 215 28.79 8.12 -6.99
N PHE A 216 28.84 9.34 -7.48
CA PHE A 216 28.05 9.83 -8.59
C PHE A 216 28.97 10.31 -9.71
N SER A 217 28.59 10.11 -10.96
CA SER A 217 29.32 10.60 -12.13
C SER A 217 28.34 11.00 -13.24
N ARG A 218 28.81 11.75 -14.24
CA ARG A 218 28.03 12.05 -15.44
C ARG A 218 28.02 10.86 -16.38
N GLU A 219 26.81 10.58 -16.93
CA GLU A 219 26.62 9.60 -17.97
C GLU A 219 25.76 10.23 -19.09
N GLY A 220 26.43 10.68 -20.16
CA GLY A 220 25.77 11.50 -21.18
C GLY A 220 25.13 12.76 -20.59
N LYS A 221 23.80 12.92 -20.74
CA LYS A 221 23.04 14.03 -20.15
C LYS A 221 22.58 13.74 -18.71
N GLY A 222 22.60 12.48 -18.29
CA GLY A 222 22.13 12.02 -16.97
C GLY A 222 23.26 11.83 -15.98
N LEU A 223 22.96 11.06 -14.96
CA LEU A 223 23.81 10.69 -13.84
C LEU A 223 23.95 9.17 -13.77
N LYS A 224 25.10 8.72 -13.34
CA LYS A 224 25.38 7.34 -12.96
C LYS A 224 25.57 7.28 -11.45
N VAL A 225 24.77 6.45 -10.77
CA VAL A 225 24.86 6.17 -9.34
C VAL A 225 25.57 4.84 -9.17
N THR A 226 26.77 4.85 -8.60
CA THR A 226 27.59 3.65 -8.40
C THR A 226 27.52 3.19 -6.96
N PHE A 227 27.27 1.90 -6.74
CA PHE A 227 27.21 1.28 -5.42
C PHE A 227 28.57 0.78 -4.96
N LYS A 228 28.72 0.51 -3.67
CA LYS A 228 29.98 -0.03 -3.11
C LYS A 228 30.34 -1.42 -3.65
N ASN A 229 29.38 -2.20 -4.10
CA ASN A 229 29.62 -3.51 -4.72
C ASN A 229 30.06 -3.43 -6.20
N GLY A 230 30.18 -2.23 -6.75
CA GLY A 230 30.58 -1.98 -8.14
C GLY A 230 29.44 -1.91 -9.16
N GLN A 231 28.24 -2.32 -8.79
CA GLN A 231 27.04 -2.15 -9.63
C GLN A 231 26.72 -0.67 -9.78
N SER A 232 25.97 -0.31 -10.80
CA SER A 232 25.53 1.08 -11.02
C SER A 232 24.19 1.13 -11.74
N ILE A 233 23.45 2.22 -11.48
CA ILE A 233 22.20 2.53 -12.15
C ILE A 233 22.25 3.95 -12.72
N SER A 234 21.51 4.17 -13.82
CA SER A 234 21.39 5.49 -14.44
C SER A 234 20.25 6.29 -13.80
N ALA A 235 20.40 7.62 -13.76
CA ALA A 235 19.40 8.55 -13.25
C ALA A 235 19.41 9.85 -14.04
N ASP A 236 18.25 10.50 -14.13
CA ASP A 236 18.12 11.88 -14.60
C ASP A 236 18.06 12.85 -13.41
N ILE A 237 17.55 12.38 -12.28
CA ILE A 237 17.46 13.11 -11.02
C ILE A 237 17.76 12.16 -9.84
N VAL A 238 18.45 12.68 -8.85
CA VAL A 238 18.76 11.97 -7.60
C VAL A 238 18.28 12.79 -6.41
N ILE A 239 17.54 12.17 -5.49
CA ILE A 239 17.15 12.77 -4.22
C ILE A 239 17.86 12.04 -3.08
N LEU A 240 18.63 12.79 -2.30
CA LEU A 240 19.31 12.28 -1.11
C LEU A 240 18.42 12.44 0.11
N SER A 241 17.93 11.35 0.67
CA SER A 241 17.08 11.30 1.87
C SER A 241 17.58 10.30 2.92
N ILE A 242 18.91 10.29 3.11
CA ILE A 242 19.63 9.36 3.99
C ILE A 242 19.60 9.76 5.47
N GLY A 243 18.62 10.57 5.86
CA GLY A 243 18.39 11.04 7.20
C GLY A 243 18.76 12.51 7.41
N VAL A 244 18.54 12.95 8.63
CA VAL A 244 18.82 14.33 9.10
C VAL A 244 19.62 14.27 10.39
N ARG A 245 20.32 15.36 10.70
CA ARG A 245 21.02 15.56 11.98
C ARG A 245 20.59 16.87 12.63
N PRO A 246 20.55 16.96 13.97
CA PRO A 246 20.25 18.18 14.68
C PRO A 246 21.19 19.32 14.27
N GLU A 247 20.65 20.53 14.07
CA GLU A 247 21.45 21.71 13.79
C GLU A 247 21.90 22.33 15.11
N THR A 248 23.07 21.90 15.56
CA THR A 248 23.65 22.26 16.87
C THR A 248 24.89 23.12 16.79
N SER A 249 25.31 23.58 15.61
CA SER A 249 26.54 24.38 15.41
C SER A 249 26.54 25.63 16.26
N LEU A 250 25.44 26.38 16.27
CA LEU A 250 25.29 27.58 17.09
C LEU A 250 25.36 27.30 18.59
N ALA A 251 24.71 26.24 19.05
CA ALA A 251 24.71 25.81 20.44
C ALA A 251 26.10 25.35 20.91
N ARG A 252 26.86 24.65 20.05
CA ARG A 252 28.24 24.24 20.30
C ARG A 252 29.18 25.46 20.42
N ALA A 253 29.05 26.40 19.49
CA ALA A 253 29.82 27.63 19.51
C ALA A 253 29.55 28.47 20.79
N ALA A 254 28.33 28.39 21.31
CA ALA A 254 27.92 29.01 22.58
C ALA A 254 28.27 28.14 23.81
N GLU A 255 29.00 27.03 23.69
CA GLU A 255 29.37 26.12 24.78
C GLU A 255 28.16 25.59 25.56
N LEU A 256 27.01 25.42 24.89
CA LEU A 256 25.86 24.71 25.45
C LEU A 256 26.10 23.22 25.41
N THR A 257 25.59 22.50 26.39
CA THR A 257 25.72 21.04 26.46
C THR A 257 25.00 20.36 25.32
N ILE A 258 25.74 19.54 24.57
CA ILE A 258 25.20 18.63 23.55
C ILE A 258 25.16 17.24 24.14
N GLY A 259 24.02 16.59 24.03
CA GLY A 259 23.84 15.25 24.56
C GLY A 259 24.45 14.15 23.70
N PRO A 260 24.49 12.90 24.21
CA PRO A 260 25.17 11.78 23.55
C PRO A 260 24.49 11.33 22.23
N ALA A 261 23.20 11.63 22.02
CA ALA A 261 22.53 11.38 20.74
C ALA A 261 22.81 12.49 19.70
N GLY A 262 23.47 13.59 20.10
CA GLY A 262 23.94 14.67 19.23
C GLY A 262 23.03 15.88 19.18
N GLY A 263 21.92 15.91 19.90
CA GLY A 263 21.03 17.06 20.05
C GLY A 263 21.45 18.02 21.17
N ILE A 264 20.87 19.20 21.22
CA ILE A 264 21.03 20.14 22.35
C ILE A 264 20.36 19.49 23.56
N ALA A 265 21.13 19.26 24.64
CA ALA A 265 20.60 18.67 25.85
C ALA A 265 19.69 19.68 26.58
N VAL A 266 18.49 19.25 26.90
CA VAL A 266 17.52 20.06 27.65
C VAL A 266 17.01 19.33 28.89
N ASN A 267 16.62 20.07 29.89
CA ASN A 267 15.93 19.55 31.08
C ASN A 267 14.42 19.34 30.78
N ASP A 268 13.67 18.87 31.75
CA ASP A 268 12.24 18.62 31.63
C ASP A 268 11.43 19.89 31.27
N TYR A 269 11.97 21.09 31.49
CA TYR A 269 11.34 22.38 31.16
C TYR A 269 11.82 22.95 29.84
N LEU A 270 12.55 22.17 29.04
CA LEU A 270 13.15 22.57 27.75
C LEU A 270 14.24 23.65 27.86
N GLN A 271 14.84 23.84 29.07
CA GLN A 271 16.00 24.70 29.29
C GLN A 271 17.28 23.94 28.92
N THR A 272 18.24 24.66 28.33
CA THR A 272 19.57 24.17 28.07
C THR A 272 20.45 24.17 29.36
N SER A 273 21.74 24.01 29.19
CA SER A 273 22.71 24.22 30.29
C SER A 273 22.83 25.69 30.74
N ASP A 274 22.11 26.61 30.13
CA ASP A 274 22.00 28.02 30.51
C ASP A 274 20.54 28.35 30.82
N GLU A 275 20.29 28.90 32.01
CA GLU A 275 18.92 29.21 32.50
C GLU A 275 18.16 30.26 31.69
N SER A 276 18.89 31.07 30.88
CA SER A 276 18.27 32.07 30.03
C SER A 276 17.97 31.51 28.62
N ILE A 277 18.44 30.31 28.30
CA ILE A 277 18.38 29.72 26.96
C ILE A 277 17.56 28.42 26.97
N TYR A 278 16.54 28.38 26.13
CA TYR A 278 15.71 27.22 25.89
C TYR A 278 16.00 26.67 24.49
N ALA A 279 15.71 25.37 24.24
CA ALA A 279 15.78 24.78 22.92
C ALA A 279 14.62 23.83 22.65
N ILE A 280 14.17 23.77 21.39
CA ILE A 280 13.01 22.99 20.95
C ILE A 280 13.15 22.44 19.54
N GLY A 281 12.27 21.52 19.17
CA GLY A 281 12.16 20.93 17.83
C GLY A 281 13.23 19.89 17.56
N ASP A 282 13.55 19.74 16.29
CA ASP A 282 14.46 18.68 15.82
C ASP A 282 15.92 18.89 16.27
N ALA A 283 16.24 20.05 16.86
CA ALA A 283 17.57 20.36 17.36
C ALA A 283 17.89 19.77 18.74
N ILE A 284 16.86 19.34 19.50
CA ILE A 284 17.03 18.92 20.89
C ILE A 284 17.16 17.42 21.06
N GLU A 285 17.81 17.05 22.16
CA GLU A 285 17.82 15.71 22.73
C GLU A 285 17.05 15.70 24.05
N PHE A 286 16.16 14.77 24.22
CA PHE A 286 15.34 14.59 25.42
C PHE A 286 15.30 13.11 25.83
N ARG A 287 14.76 12.82 27.02
CA ARG A 287 14.61 11.44 27.50
C ARG A 287 13.40 10.76 26.83
N HIS A 288 13.62 9.58 26.26
CA HIS A 288 12.53 8.78 25.68
C HIS A 288 11.63 8.23 26.80
N PRO A 289 10.30 8.40 26.75
CA PRO A 289 9.39 8.05 27.86
C PRO A 289 9.45 6.55 28.28
N ILE A 290 9.71 5.64 27.33
CA ILE A 290 9.72 4.20 27.63
C ILE A 290 11.08 3.75 28.14
N THR A 291 12.19 4.19 27.52
CA THR A 291 13.53 3.70 27.84
C THR A 291 14.29 4.57 28.84
N GLY A 292 13.86 5.81 29.06
CA GLY A 292 14.58 6.81 29.85
C GLY A 292 15.91 7.27 29.21
N LYS A 293 16.29 6.71 28.05
CA LYS A 293 17.56 7.01 27.37
C LYS A 293 17.45 8.27 26.50
N PRO A 294 18.60 8.91 26.18
CA PRO A 294 18.64 10.04 25.25
C PRO A 294 18.05 9.70 23.89
N TRP A 295 17.22 10.61 23.36
CA TRP A 295 16.45 10.39 22.14
C TRP A 295 16.32 11.65 21.29
N LEU A 296 16.30 11.47 19.97
CA LEU A 296 16.02 12.50 18.98
C LEU A 296 14.70 12.18 18.27
N ASN A 297 13.89 13.20 17.99
CA ASN A 297 12.63 13.03 17.30
C ASN A 297 12.35 14.16 16.33
N TYR A 298 12.29 13.87 15.03
CA TYR A 298 12.16 14.82 13.94
C TYR A 298 10.71 14.92 13.45
N LEU A 299 9.79 15.34 14.32
CA LEU A 299 8.36 15.40 14.04
C LEU A 299 7.79 16.78 14.40
N ALA A 300 6.96 17.32 13.50
CA ALA A 300 6.33 18.62 13.67
C ALA A 300 5.35 18.70 14.87
N GLY A 301 4.61 17.62 15.15
CA GLY A 301 3.68 17.57 16.30
C GLY A 301 4.36 17.81 17.63
N PRO A 302 5.39 17.04 18.01
CA PRO A 302 6.22 17.31 19.18
C PRO A 302 6.84 18.72 19.21
N ALA A 303 7.40 19.20 18.09
CA ALA A 303 7.99 20.54 18.00
C ALA A 303 6.97 21.64 18.32
N ASN A 304 5.75 21.56 17.82
CA ASN A 304 4.67 22.50 18.14
C ASN A 304 4.24 22.42 19.62
N ARG A 305 4.18 21.22 20.21
CA ARG A 305 3.88 21.04 21.65
C ARG A 305 4.98 21.64 22.52
N GLN A 306 6.25 21.41 22.16
CA GLN A 306 7.40 22.01 22.82
C GLN A 306 7.37 23.53 22.72
N GLY A 307 7.04 24.09 21.52
CA GLY A 307 6.89 25.54 21.33
C GLY A 307 5.83 26.17 22.24
N ARG A 308 4.71 25.46 22.46
CA ARG A 308 3.68 25.90 23.40
C ARG A 308 4.19 25.87 24.85
N ILE A 309 4.84 24.81 25.28
CA ILE A 309 5.39 24.63 26.63
C ILE A 309 6.48 25.66 26.89
N VAL A 310 7.41 25.84 25.98
CA VAL A 310 8.53 26.76 26.16
C VAL A 310 8.08 28.21 26.22
N ALA A 311 7.06 28.60 25.49
CA ALA A 311 6.48 29.93 25.54
C ALA A 311 6.00 30.29 26.94
N ASP A 312 5.30 29.36 27.59
CA ASP A 312 4.82 29.54 28.95
C ASP A 312 5.99 29.50 29.96
N ASN A 313 7.00 28.60 29.77
CA ASN A 313 8.16 28.47 30.67
C ASN A 313 9.11 29.66 30.58
N VAL A 314 9.30 30.26 29.40
CA VAL A 314 10.07 31.50 29.22
C VAL A 314 9.49 32.66 30.07
N LEU A 315 8.18 32.68 30.24
CA LEU A 315 7.43 33.66 31.04
C LEU A 315 7.31 33.28 32.53
N GLY A 316 8.01 32.22 32.96
CA GLY A 316 8.13 31.84 34.38
C GLY A 316 7.25 30.66 34.82
N ALA A 317 6.52 30.04 33.92
CA ALA A 317 5.83 28.79 34.21
C ALA A 317 6.85 27.64 34.37
N LYS A 318 6.40 26.52 34.94
CA LYS A 318 7.21 25.29 35.11
C LYS A 318 6.41 24.10 34.61
N ILE A 319 6.11 24.10 33.30
CA ILE A 319 5.36 23.03 32.63
C ILE A 319 6.37 22.02 32.09
N PRO A 320 6.33 20.76 32.55
CA PRO A 320 7.28 19.77 32.07
C PRO A 320 6.90 19.27 30.67
N TYR A 321 7.92 18.94 29.90
CA TYR A 321 7.81 18.19 28.65
C TYR A 321 8.03 16.71 28.92
N GLU A 322 6.99 15.91 28.80
CA GLU A 322 7.00 14.49 29.09
C GLU A 322 7.65 13.62 27.97
N GLY A 323 8.33 14.23 27.03
CA GLY A 323 8.92 13.54 25.90
C GLY A 323 7.93 13.15 24.78
N SER A 324 8.42 12.39 23.85
CA SER A 324 7.66 11.87 22.71
C SER A 324 7.95 10.39 22.48
N ILE A 325 6.93 9.60 22.19
CA ILE A 325 7.05 8.17 21.84
C ILE A 325 7.24 7.94 20.34
N GLY A 326 7.35 8.98 19.52
CA GLY A 326 7.64 8.90 18.11
C GLY A 326 6.47 8.41 17.23
N THR A 327 5.23 8.78 17.57
CA THR A 327 4.07 8.45 16.74
C THR A 327 4.16 9.13 15.39
N SER A 328 4.13 8.34 14.33
CA SER A 328 4.35 8.76 12.96
C SER A 328 3.47 8.00 11.98
N ILE A 329 3.13 8.64 10.88
CA ILE A 329 2.32 8.09 9.80
C ILE A 329 2.81 8.64 8.47
N ALA A 330 2.81 7.78 7.44
CA ALA A 330 3.11 8.17 6.06
C ALA A 330 2.15 7.49 5.09
N LYS A 331 1.87 8.18 4.01
CA LYS A 331 1.26 7.62 2.82
C LYS A 331 2.36 7.15 1.86
N VAL A 332 2.24 5.93 1.38
CA VAL A 332 3.13 5.33 0.39
C VAL A 332 2.26 4.88 -0.77
N PHE A 333 2.10 5.69 -1.77
CA PHE A 333 1.09 5.57 -2.83
C PHE A 333 -0.34 5.55 -2.22
N ASP A 334 -1.06 4.47 -2.34
CA ASP A 334 -2.38 4.26 -1.73
C ASP A 334 -2.33 3.51 -0.38
N MET A 335 -1.16 3.03 0.02
CA MET A 335 -0.95 2.37 1.31
C MET A 335 -0.58 3.38 2.41
N THR A 336 -1.11 3.18 3.60
CA THR A 336 -0.77 3.96 4.80
C THR A 336 0.09 3.11 5.74
N VAL A 337 1.18 3.69 6.22
CA VAL A 337 2.11 3.06 7.16
C VAL A 337 2.24 3.93 8.39
N ALA A 338 1.98 3.37 9.57
CA ALA A 338 2.05 4.10 10.82
C ALA A 338 2.79 3.31 11.90
N SER A 339 3.44 4.03 12.80
CA SER A 339 4.12 3.44 13.96
C SER A 339 4.08 4.35 15.19
N THR A 340 4.12 3.75 16.36
CA THR A 340 4.18 4.45 17.65
C THR A 340 4.97 3.60 18.66
N GLY A 341 5.68 4.23 19.57
CA GLY A 341 6.49 3.55 20.57
C GLY A 341 7.69 2.79 19.97
N LEU A 342 8.01 1.63 20.52
CA LEU A 342 9.20 0.89 20.18
C LEU A 342 8.90 -0.39 19.37
N PRO A 343 9.43 -0.52 18.14
CA PRO A 343 9.36 -1.78 17.39
C PRO A 343 10.25 -2.85 18.04
N GLY A 344 9.96 -4.11 17.73
CA GLY A 344 10.69 -5.24 18.31
C GLY A 344 12.20 -5.21 18.09
N LYS A 345 12.67 -4.69 16.94
CA LYS A 345 14.11 -4.53 16.70
C LYS A 345 14.77 -3.54 17.67
N ARG A 346 14.06 -2.45 18.03
CA ARG A 346 14.57 -1.45 18.98
C ARG A 346 14.56 -2.02 20.40
N LEU A 347 13.51 -2.74 20.78
CA LEU A 347 13.45 -3.42 22.08
C LEU A 347 14.61 -4.40 22.27
N ARG A 348 15.00 -5.16 21.24
CA ARG A 348 16.19 -6.02 21.26
C ARG A 348 17.48 -5.23 21.43
N GLN A 349 17.65 -4.11 20.76
CA GLN A 349 18.83 -3.23 20.91
C GLN A 349 18.92 -2.61 22.31
N GLU A 350 17.79 -2.37 22.94
CA GLU A 350 17.69 -1.83 24.30
C GLU A 350 17.72 -2.93 25.38
N GLU A 351 17.80 -4.23 24.97
CA GLU A 351 17.78 -5.41 25.85
C GLU A 351 16.50 -5.50 26.70
N ILE A 352 15.39 -4.96 26.18
CA ILE A 352 14.07 -5.04 26.82
C ILE A 352 13.40 -6.33 26.37
N ASP A 353 13.03 -7.18 27.34
CA ASP A 353 12.31 -8.42 27.09
C ASP A 353 10.86 -8.13 26.67
N TYR A 354 10.41 -8.73 25.56
CA TYR A 354 9.10 -8.45 25.01
C TYR A 354 8.51 -9.65 24.27
N MET A 355 7.22 -9.60 24.07
CA MET A 355 6.50 -10.42 23.09
C MET A 355 5.87 -9.53 22.02
N SER A 356 5.47 -10.14 20.91
CA SER A 356 4.74 -9.44 19.87
C SER A 356 3.62 -10.30 19.31
N SER A 357 2.57 -9.67 18.82
CA SER A 357 1.54 -10.31 18.01
C SER A 357 1.35 -9.57 16.71
N THR A 358 0.99 -10.31 15.67
CA THR A 358 0.64 -9.76 14.35
C THR A 358 -0.72 -10.30 13.94
N ILE A 359 -1.63 -9.40 13.59
CA ILE A 359 -2.98 -9.72 13.12
C ILE A 359 -3.27 -9.03 11.79
N HIS A 360 -4.23 -9.56 11.04
CA HIS A 360 -4.63 -9.01 9.76
C HIS A 360 -6.17 -8.83 9.70
N PRO A 361 -6.72 -7.87 10.43
CA PRO A 361 -8.14 -7.54 10.37
C PRO A 361 -8.48 -6.73 9.11
N ALA A 362 -9.78 -6.52 8.89
CA ALA A 362 -10.27 -5.53 7.94
C ALA A 362 -10.43 -4.14 8.60
N SER A 363 -10.46 -3.09 7.79
CA SER A 363 -10.65 -1.70 8.25
C SER A 363 -12.00 -1.49 8.94
N HIS A 364 -13.03 -2.18 8.46
CA HIS A 364 -14.41 -2.18 9.00
C HIS A 364 -15.09 -3.53 8.75
N ALA A 365 -16.38 -3.61 9.04
CA ALA A 365 -17.15 -4.86 8.94
C ALA A 365 -17.12 -5.41 7.50
N GLY A 366 -16.63 -6.65 7.33
CA GLY A 366 -16.41 -7.26 6.00
C GLY A 366 -17.68 -7.51 5.17
N TYR A 367 -18.87 -7.43 5.78
CA TYR A 367 -20.14 -7.47 5.07
C TYR A 367 -20.59 -6.11 4.53
N TYR A 368 -19.88 -5.03 4.91
CA TYR A 368 -20.08 -3.70 4.37
C TYR A 368 -19.08 -3.46 3.23
N PRO A 369 -19.50 -2.80 2.11
CA PRO A 369 -18.62 -2.59 0.96
C PRO A 369 -17.32 -1.86 1.31
N ASP A 370 -16.28 -2.11 0.51
CA ASP A 370 -14.98 -1.42 0.55
C ASP A 370 -14.13 -1.70 1.82
N ALA A 371 -14.40 -2.80 2.52
CA ALA A 371 -13.57 -3.21 3.65
C ALA A 371 -12.15 -3.58 3.18
N MET A 372 -11.17 -2.77 3.56
CA MET A 372 -9.78 -2.93 3.13
C MET A 372 -8.94 -3.70 4.16
N PRO A 373 -7.98 -4.51 3.71
CA PRO A 373 -7.10 -5.24 4.62
C PRO A 373 -6.18 -4.32 5.40
N MET A 374 -5.96 -4.64 6.67
CA MET A 374 -5.03 -3.98 7.58
C MET A 374 -4.13 -5.01 8.23
N SER A 375 -2.89 -4.65 8.52
CA SER A 375 -1.96 -5.46 9.30
C SER A 375 -1.54 -4.67 10.52
N ILE A 376 -1.75 -5.24 11.71
CA ILE A 376 -1.39 -4.62 12.99
C ILE A 376 -0.38 -5.51 13.69
N LYS A 377 0.73 -4.92 14.11
CA LYS A 377 1.69 -5.57 14.98
C LYS A 377 1.89 -4.74 16.25
N ILE A 378 1.76 -5.39 17.40
CA ILE A 378 2.04 -4.77 18.70
C ILE A 378 3.20 -5.47 19.40
N THR A 379 3.93 -4.71 20.23
CA THR A 379 4.99 -5.20 21.12
C THR A 379 4.64 -4.88 22.57
N PHE A 380 4.81 -5.83 23.47
CA PHE A 380 4.38 -5.69 24.86
C PHE A 380 5.26 -6.52 25.80
N ASP A 381 5.26 -6.13 27.08
CA ASP A 381 5.91 -6.87 28.15
C ASP A 381 5.26 -8.23 28.35
N LYS A 382 6.05 -9.28 28.42
CA LYS A 382 5.53 -10.65 28.53
C LYS A 382 4.90 -11.01 29.87
N LYS A 383 5.14 -10.23 30.94
CA LYS A 383 4.65 -10.49 32.30
C LYS A 383 3.47 -9.59 32.66
N THR A 384 3.65 -8.31 32.43
CA THR A 384 2.67 -7.28 32.82
C THR A 384 1.69 -6.93 31.71
N GLY A 385 2.05 -7.22 30.45
CA GLY A 385 1.28 -6.78 29.28
C GLY A 385 1.44 -5.29 28.95
N ARG A 386 2.37 -4.55 29.61
CA ARG A 386 2.63 -3.13 29.28
C ARG A 386 2.91 -3.00 27.80
N LEU A 387 2.20 -2.10 27.13
CA LEU A 387 2.34 -1.89 25.71
C LEU A 387 3.59 -1.03 25.43
N TYR A 388 4.48 -1.54 24.58
CA TYR A 388 5.71 -0.84 24.19
C TYR A 388 5.63 -0.17 22.83
N GLY A 389 4.91 -0.75 21.88
CA GLY A 389 4.82 -0.21 20.54
C GLY A 389 3.71 -0.82 19.71
N GLY A 390 3.37 -0.09 18.65
CA GLY A 390 2.38 -0.49 17.66
C GLY A 390 2.81 -0.07 16.27
N GLN A 391 2.50 -0.91 15.28
CA GLN A 391 2.78 -0.69 13.86
C GLN A 391 1.57 -1.12 13.06
N ILE A 392 1.15 -0.30 12.12
CA ILE A 392 -0.01 -0.58 11.28
C ILE A 392 0.35 -0.30 9.83
N VAL A 393 0.00 -1.24 8.95
CA VAL A 393 0.12 -1.12 7.51
C VAL A 393 -1.23 -1.49 6.90
N GLY A 394 -1.81 -0.61 6.10
CA GLY A 394 -3.13 -0.82 5.52
C GLY A 394 -3.55 0.30 4.58
N TYR A 395 -4.79 0.29 4.13
CA TYR A 395 -5.29 1.26 3.17
C TYR A 395 -6.31 2.24 3.77
N ASP A 396 -7.03 1.82 4.81
CA ASP A 396 -8.07 2.61 5.45
C ASP A 396 -8.08 2.39 6.97
N GLY A 397 -8.41 3.44 7.75
CA GLY A 397 -8.57 3.39 9.20
C GLY A 397 -7.28 3.13 9.99
N VAL A 398 -6.11 3.31 9.39
CA VAL A 398 -4.79 3.18 10.03
C VAL A 398 -4.55 4.31 11.02
N ASP A 399 -4.89 5.54 10.63
CA ASP A 399 -4.73 6.78 11.39
C ASP A 399 -5.46 6.72 12.74
N LYS A 400 -6.74 6.33 12.72
CA LYS A 400 -7.55 6.17 13.94
C LYS A 400 -6.88 5.20 14.92
N ARG A 401 -6.45 4.02 14.45
CA ARG A 401 -5.95 2.96 15.33
C ARG A 401 -4.55 3.19 15.83
N ILE A 402 -3.69 3.86 15.07
CA ILE A 402 -2.36 4.20 15.57
C ILE A 402 -2.46 5.23 16.70
N ASP A 403 -3.41 6.15 16.64
CA ASP A 403 -3.64 7.15 17.70
C ASP A 403 -4.18 6.50 18.97
N GLU A 404 -5.07 5.50 18.87
CA GLU A 404 -5.54 4.70 20.00
C GLU A 404 -4.36 3.97 20.68
N LEU A 405 -3.50 3.30 19.91
CA LEU A 405 -2.30 2.64 20.43
C LEU A 405 -1.33 3.66 21.07
N ALA A 406 -1.13 4.81 20.44
CA ALA A 406 -0.28 5.87 20.97
C ALA A 406 -0.80 6.41 22.31
N LEU A 407 -2.11 6.56 22.44
CA LEU A 407 -2.75 7.02 23.69
C LEU A 407 -2.49 6.02 24.82
N VAL A 408 -2.71 4.73 24.58
CA VAL A 408 -2.47 3.67 25.57
C VAL A 408 -1.00 3.62 25.96
N ILE A 409 -0.06 3.67 25.01
CA ILE A 409 1.37 3.68 25.28
C ILE A 409 1.77 4.92 26.12
N LYS A 410 1.24 6.09 25.75
CA LYS A 410 1.55 7.37 26.42
C LYS A 410 1.13 7.36 27.89
N HIS A 411 0.04 6.67 28.21
CA HIS A 411 -0.46 6.49 29.58
C HIS A 411 0.08 5.24 30.29
N GLU A 412 1.18 4.66 29.78
CA GLU A 412 1.81 3.45 30.31
C GLU A 412 0.86 2.24 30.42
N GLY A 413 -0.19 2.24 29.61
CA GLY A 413 -1.23 1.22 29.59
C GLY A 413 -0.73 -0.13 29.07
N THR A 414 -1.60 -1.10 29.16
CA THR A 414 -1.35 -2.51 28.89
C THR A 414 -2.17 -3.02 27.73
N ILE A 415 -1.92 -4.26 27.29
CA ILE A 415 -2.76 -4.96 26.32
C ILE A 415 -4.20 -5.12 26.81
N TYR A 416 -4.42 -5.16 28.13
CA TYR A 416 -5.76 -5.22 28.74
C TYR A 416 -6.56 -3.93 28.58
N ASP A 417 -5.85 -2.80 28.49
CA ASP A 417 -6.49 -1.50 28.23
C ASP A 417 -6.93 -1.39 26.78
N LEU A 418 -6.20 -2.00 25.81
CA LEU A 418 -6.66 -2.11 24.41
C LEU A 418 -8.01 -2.83 24.30
N MET A 419 -8.26 -3.83 25.17
CA MET A 419 -9.51 -4.59 25.18
C MET A 419 -10.69 -3.81 25.76
N LYS A 420 -10.42 -2.71 26.48
CA LYS A 420 -11.41 -1.86 27.15
C LYS A 420 -11.68 -0.56 26.42
N VAL A 421 -10.93 -0.26 25.36
CA VAL A 421 -11.20 0.95 24.58
C VAL A 421 -12.61 0.84 24.00
N GLU A 422 -13.43 1.85 24.27
CA GLU A 422 -14.77 1.95 23.72
C GLU A 422 -14.74 2.69 22.38
N GLN A 423 -14.58 1.92 21.30
CA GLN A 423 -14.55 2.48 19.95
C GLN A 423 -15.95 2.75 19.45
N ALA A 424 -16.10 3.86 18.73
CA ALA A 424 -17.31 4.16 18.00
C ALA A 424 -17.51 3.12 16.89
N TYR A 425 -18.66 2.44 16.88
CA TYR A 425 -18.98 1.41 15.91
C TYR A 425 -20.24 1.73 15.11
N ALA A 426 -20.09 1.66 13.82
CA ALA A 426 -21.12 1.32 12.84
C ALA A 426 -20.41 0.67 11.64
N PRO A 427 -21.11 -0.16 10.83
CA PRO A 427 -20.48 -0.96 9.76
C PRO A 427 -19.52 -0.21 8.84
N PRO A 428 -19.77 1.06 8.42
CA PRO A 428 -18.83 1.81 7.56
C PRO A 428 -17.53 2.25 8.24
N PHE A 429 -17.45 2.23 9.58
CA PHE A 429 -16.33 2.84 10.31
C PHE A 429 -15.45 1.83 11.04
N SER A 430 -16.01 0.69 11.43
CA SER A 430 -15.32 -0.35 12.16
C SER A 430 -16.05 -1.70 12.08
N SER A 431 -15.56 -2.69 12.79
CA SER A 431 -16.26 -3.92 13.11
C SER A 431 -16.63 -3.93 14.60
N ALA A 432 -17.64 -4.71 14.99
CA ALA A 432 -18.04 -4.83 16.39
C ALA A 432 -16.89 -5.30 17.32
N LYS A 433 -15.92 -6.02 16.74
CA LYS A 433 -14.63 -6.30 17.39
C LYS A 433 -13.58 -5.46 16.67
N ASP A 434 -13.31 -4.24 17.17
CA ASP A 434 -12.35 -3.34 16.53
C ASP A 434 -10.97 -4.00 16.45
N PRO A 435 -10.20 -3.74 15.39
CA PRO A 435 -8.83 -4.20 15.23
C PRO A 435 -7.89 -3.99 16.44
N VAL A 436 -8.03 -2.87 17.17
CA VAL A 436 -7.23 -2.60 18.37
C VAL A 436 -7.59 -3.55 19.52
N ALA A 437 -8.90 -3.76 19.74
CA ALA A 437 -9.36 -4.72 20.73
C ALA A 437 -8.94 -6.17 20.38
N LEU A 438 -9.01 -6.54 19.08
CA LEU A 438 -8.52 -7.84 18.61
C LEU A 438 -7.02 -8.02 18.85
N ALA A 439 -6.21 -6.98 18.67
CA ALA A 439 -4.78 -7.04 18.99
C ALA A 439 -4.55 -7.30 20.49
N GLY A 440 -5.35 -6.70 21.36
CA GLY A 440 -5.37 -6.96 22.81
C GLY A 440 -5.74 -8.41 23.14
N TYR A 441 -6.82 -8.95 22.53
CA TYR A 441 -7.25 -10.34 22.77
C TYR A 441 -6.17 -11.35 22.37
N VAL A 442 -5.54 -11.18 21.22
CA VAL A 442 -4.46 -12.09 20.78
C VAL A 442 -3.24 -11.99 21.70
N ALA A 443 -2.90 -10.79 22.17
CA ALA A 443 -1.81 -10.59 23.12
C ALA A 443 -2.12 -11.23 24.50
N GLU A 444 -3.37 -11.15 24.99
CA GLU A 444 -3.82 -11.84 26.19
C GLU A 444 -3.68 -13.37 26.07
N ASP A 445 -4.11 -13.94 24.93
CA ASP A 445 -3.96 -15.37 24.66
C ASP A 445 -2.48 -15.83 24.69
N ILE A 446 -1.57 -14.97 24.24
CA ILE A 446 -0.12 -15.23 24.31
C ILE A 446 0.37 -15.19 25.77
N ILE A 447 0.05 -14.16 26.54
CA ILE A 447 0.49 -14.00 27.94
C ILE A 447 -0.07 -15.12 28.83
N THR A 448 -1.34 -15.47 28.63
CA THR A 448 -2.02 -16.50 29.43
C THR A 448 -1.71 -17.94 29.00
N GLY A 449 -0.86 -18.12 27.99
CA GLY A 449 -0.49 -19.44 27.46
C GLY A 449 -1.59 -20.15 26.66
N LYS A 450 -2.68 -19.45 26.31
CA LYS A 450 -3.73 -20.00 25.45
C LYS A 450 -3.26 -20.15 23.99
N THR A 451 -2.14 -19.53 23.63
CA THR A 451 -1.40 -19.79 22.39
C THR A 451 0.10 -19.64 22.61
N ASN A 452 0.90 -20.42 21.86
CA ASN A 452 2.35 -20.33 21.83
C ASN A 452 2.77 -19.90 20.41
N PRO A 453 3.12 -18.63 20.16
CA PRO A 453 3.44 -18.18 18.84
C PRO A 453 4.81 -18.65 18.36
N VAL A 454 4.93 -18.98 17.08
CA VAL A 454 6.19 -19.03 16.35
C VAL A 454 6.24 -17.86 15.37
N TYR A 455 7.40 -17.22 15.23
CA TYR A 455 7.55 -16.10 14.33
C TYR A 455 8.14 -16.54 12.99
N TRP A 456 7.86 -15.81 11.92
CA TRP A 456 8.24 -16.16 10.55
C TRP A 456 9.74 -16.48 10.38
N ARG A 457 10.63 -15.68 11.02
CA ARG A 457 12.09 -15.90 10.97
C ARG A 457 12.48 -17.20 11.67
N GLU A 458 11.98 -17.39 12.87
CA GLU A 458 12.20 -18.62 13.63
C GLU A 458 11.73 -19.84 12.83
N LEU A 459 10.50 -19.79 12.29
CA LEU A 459 9.97 -20.92 11.51
C LEU A 459 10.77 -21.17 10.23
N ARG A 460 11.27 -20.14 9.57
CA ARG A 460 12.12 -20.25 8.39
C ARG A 460 13.42 -21.00 8.72
N ASP A 461 14.05 -20.63 9.83
CA ASP A 461 15.39 -21.09 10.21
C ASP A 461 15.39 -22.49 10.86
N ILE A 462 14.22 -23.05 11.24
CA ILE A 462 14.10 -24.42 11.74
C ILE A 462 14.26 -25.42 10.58
N GLU A 463 15.09 -26.44 10.74
CA GLU A 463 15.26 -27.51 9.76
C GLU A 463 13.98 -28.34 9.58
N MET A 464 13.74 -28.83 8.35
CA MET A 464 12.52 -29.56 7.99
C MET A 464 12.32 -30.86 8.79
N GLU A 465 13.40 -31.53 9.16
CA GLU A 465 13.36 -32.77 9.96
C GLU A 465 12.78 -32.56 11.35
N ASN A 466 12.97 -31.36 11.92
CA ASN A 466 12.59 -30.99 13.28
C ASN A 466 11.20 -30.36 13.38
N LYS A 467 10.47 -30.20 12.25
CA LYS A 467 9.16 -29.56 12.23
C LYS A 467 8.12 -30.39 11.49
N PHE A 468 6.88 -30.27 11.95
CA PHE A 468 5.70 -30.73 11.22
C PHE A 468 4.84 -29.51 10.92
N LEU A 469 4.72 -29.15 9.64
CA LEU A 469 3.95 -27.99 9.20
C LEU A 469 2.51 -28.42 8.91
N LEU A 470 1.56 -27.90 9.69
CA LEU A 470 0.13 -28.19 9.54
C LEU A 470 -0.61 -26.99 8.96
N ASP A 471 -0.98 -27.07 7.69
CA ASP A 471 -1.82 -26.09 7.01
C ASP A 471 -3.30 -26.42 7.24
N VAL A 472 -3.99 -25.58 7.98
CA VAL A 472 -5.41 -25.79 8.32
C VAL A 472 -6.37 -24.98 7.44
N ARG A 473 -5.93 -24.56 6.28
CA ARG A 473 -6.75 -23.93 5.25
C ARG A 473 -7.56 -24.98 4.49
N THR A 474 -8.48 -24.51 3.68
CA THR A 474 -9.24 -25.41 2.77
C THR A 474 -8.31 -26.04 1.73
N PRO A 475 -8.68 -27.20 1.13
CA PRO A 475 -7.89 -27.80 0.05
C PRO A 475 -7.67 -26.85 -1.14
N ASP A 476 -8.67 -26.02 -1.47
CA ASP A 476 -8.55 -25.03 -2.54
C ASP A 476 -7.49 -23.96 -2.21
N GLU A 477 -7.50 -23.42 -1.00
CA GLU A 477 -6.46 -22.47 -0.55
C GLU A 477 -5.06 -23.12 -0.51
N TYR A 478 -4.99 -24.40 -0.16
CA TYR A 478 -3.72 -25.15 -0.15
C TYR A 478 -3.20 -25.36 -1.57
N SER A 479 -4.06 -25.66 -2.53
CA SER A 479 -3.69 -25.86 -3.95
C SER A 479 -3.11 -24.59 -4.59
N LEU A 480 -3.48 -23.41 -4.10
CA LEU A 480 -2.90 -22.12 -4.51
C LEU A 480 -1.50 -21.87 -3.92
N GLY A 481 -0.92 -22.89 -3.29
CA GLY A 481 0.42 -22.88 -2.71
C GLY A 481 0.40 -22.84 -1.18
N SER A 482 1.40 -23.48 -0.58
CA SER A 482 1.59 -23.58 0.87
C SER A 482 3.09 -23.48 1.20
N LEU A 483 3.44 -23.69 2.47
CA LEU A 483 4.84 -23.84 2.86
C LEU A 483 5.36 -25.20 2.35
N PRO A 484 6.60 -25.26 1.85
CA PRO A 484 7.18 -26.52 1.40
C PRO A 484 7.11 -27.60 2.52
N GLY A 485 6.64 -28.81 2.16
CA GLY A 485 6.52 -29.92 3.10
C GLY A 485 5.35 -29.81 4.09
N ALA A 486 4.44 -28.86 3.94
CA ALA A 486 3.26 -28.75 4.77
C ALA A 486 2.23 -29.84 4.44
N VAL A 487 1.60 -30.37 5.48
CA VAL A 487 0.46 -31.30 5.38
C VAL A 487 -0.82 -30.49 5.53
N ASN A 488 -1.78 -30.71 4.63
CA ASN A 488 -3.07 -30.05 4.71
C ASN A 488 -4.11 -30.93 5.42
N ILE A 489 -4.60 -30.41 6.53
CA ILE A 489 -5.79 -30.94 7.21
C ILE A 489 -6.69 -29.72 7.51
N PRO A 490 -7.77 -29.54 6.76
CA PRO A 490 -8.70 -28.44 7.01
C PRO A 490 -9.17 -28.37 8.46
N LEU A 491 -9.28 -27.16 9.01
CA LEU A 491 -9.66 -26.95 10.41
C LEU A 491 -10.92 -27.73 10.81
N ASP A 492 -11.90 -27.77 9.92
CA ASP A 492 -13.20 -28.41 10.18
C ASP A 492 -13.10 -29.94 10.24
N GLU A 493 -12.10 -30.53 9.57
CA GLU A 493 -11.80 -31.97 9.60
C GLU A 493 -10.82 -32.36 10.71
N LEU A 494 -10.13 -31.37 11.31
CA LEU A 494 -8.99 -31.63 12.19
C LEU A 494 -9.34 -32.54 13.39
N ARG A 495 -10.53 -32.38 13.97
CA ARG A 495 -10.95 -33.17 15.14
C ARG A 495 -11.10 -34.67 14.84
N ASP A 496 -11.49 -34.99 13.62
CA ASP A 496 -11.70 -36.38 13.17
C ASP A 496 -10.39 -37.03 12.67
N ARG A 497 -9.36 -36.21 12.41
CA ARG A 497 -8.08 -36.63 11.80
C ARG A 497 -6.89 -36.47 12.74
N LEU A 498 -7.10 -36.32 14.05
CA LEU A 498 -6.04 -36.17 15.05
C LEU A 498 -5.05 -37.35 15.08
N ALA A 499 -5.52 -38.55 14.73
CA ALA A 499 -4.70 -39.77 14.69
C ALA A 499 -3.60 -39.72 13.59
N GLU A 500 -3.74 -38.85 12.59
CA GLU A 500 -2.74 -38.70 11.52
C GLU A 500 -1.54 -37.84 11.94
N LEU A 501 -1.63 -37.14 13.10
CA LEU A 501 -0.63 -36.19 13.54
C LEU A 501 0.45 -36.83 14.42
N PRO A 502 1.75 -36.49 14.25
CA PRO A 502 2.83 -37.00 15.08
C PRO A 502 2.76 -36.37 16.48
N LYS A 503 2.86 -37.20 17.52
CA LYS A 503 2.93 -36.72 18.92
C LYS A 503 4.36 -36.40 19.37
N ASP A 504 5.36 -36.94 18.70
CA ASP A 504 6.78 -36.80 19.01
C ASP A 504 7.42 -35.53 18.41
N LYS A 505 6.87 -34.99 17.35
CA LYS A 505 7.38 -33.77 16.64
C LYS A 505 6.69 -32.48 17.11
N MET A 506 7.41 -31.36 16.95
CA MET A 506 6.83 -30.04 17.12
C MET A 506 5.90 -29.74 15.92
N ILE A 507 4.62 -29.49 16.21
CA ILE A 507 3.61 -29.14 15.20
C ILE A 507 3.49 -27.62 15.11
N TYR A 508 3.67 -27.08 13.92
CA TYR A 508 3.49 -25.66 13.63
C TYR A 508 2.21 -25.48 12.83
N THR A 509 1.15 -25.01 13.50
CA THR A 509 -0.13 -24.74 12.87
C THR A 509 -0.11 -23.39 12.15
N PHE A 510 -0.70 -23.30 10.98
CA PHE A 510 -0.88 -22.03 10.27
C PHE A 510 -2.08 -22.04 9.36
N CYS A 511 -2.55 -20.83 9.06
CA CYS A 511 -3.55 -20.57 8.03
C CYS A 511 -3.19 -19.28 7.28
N ALA A 512 -4.10 -18.68 6.54
CA ALA A 512 -3.83 -17.46 5.78
C ALA A 512 -3.35 -16.28 6.67
N VAL A 513 -4.01 -16.02 7.82
CA VAL A 513 -3.79 -14.82 8.65
C VAL A 513 -3.60 -15.10 10.15
N GLY A 514 -3.60 -16.37 10.58
CA GLY A 514 -3.31 -16.79 11.96
C GLY A 514 -4.51 -17.30 12.77
N LEU A 515 -5.75 -16.88 12.50
CA LEU A 515 -6.92 -17.23 13.31
C LEU A 515 -7.25 -18.73 13.30
N ARG A 516 -7.39 -19.35 12.11
CA ARG A 516 -7.67 -20.81 12.03
C ARG A 516 -6.49 -21.63 12.59
N GLY A 517 -5.25 -21.14 12.43
CA GLY A 517 -4.06 -21.73 13.05
C GLY A 517 -4.16 -21.70 14.58
N TYR A 518 -4.63 -20.61 15.18
CA TYR A 518 -4.91 -20.52 16.61
C TYR A 518 -5.99 -21.51 17.06
N LEU A 519 -7.08 -21.62 16.32
CA LEU A 519 -8.14 -22.59 16.62
C LEU A 519 -7.62 -24.03 16.57
N ALA A 520 -6.78 -24.35 15.57
CA ALA A 520 -6.10 -25.64 15.48
C ALA A 520 -5.16 -25.88 16.69
N TYR A 521 -4.37 -24.86 17.05
CA TYR A 521 -3.54 -24.93 18.27
C TYR A 521 -4.39 -25.28 19.50
N ARG A 522 -5.55 -24.62 19.68
CA ARG A 522 -6.49 -24.90 20.80
C ARG A 522 -7.07 -26.32 20.75
N ILE A 523 -7.44 -26.79 19.57
CA ILE A 523 -7.93 -28.17 19.39
C ILE A 523 -6.84 -29.15 19.80
N LEU A 524 -5.64 -29.03 19.24
CA LEU A 524 -4.56 -29.95 19.48
C LEU A 524 -4.13 -30.00 20.96
N THR A 525 -3.93 -28.83 21.58
CA THR A 525 -3.50 -28.78 23.00
C THR A 525 -4.53 -29.35 23.94
N GLN A 526 -5.83 -29.20 23.67
CA GLN A 526 -6.91 -29.78 24.47
C GLN A 526 -7.11 -31.29 24.22
N HIS A 527 -6.50 -31.83 23.15
CA HIS A 527 -6.46 -33.28 22.87
C HIS A 527 -5.09 -33.91 23.20
N GLY A 528 -4.28 -33.25 24.06
CA GLY A 528 -3.06 -33.81 24.63
C GLY A 528 -1.83 -33.72 23.70
N PHE A 529 -1.79 -32.81 22.77
CA PHE A 529 -0.60 -32.46 21.99
C PHE A 529 0.16 -31.35 22.72
N ASP A 530 1.26 -31.65 23.35
CA ASP A 530 2.06 -30.69 24.14
C ASP A 530 3.04 -29.87 23.27
N LYS A 531 3.40 -30.39 22.10
CA LYS A 531 4.37 -29.79 21.18
C LYS A 531 3.67 -29.08 20.01
N VAL A 532 3.00 -27.97 20.31
CA VAL A 532 2.28 -27.19 19.27
C VAL A 532 2.63 -25.71 19.36
N ARG A 533 2.81 -25.08 18.21
CA ARG A 533 2.97 -23.62 18.10
C ARG A 533 2.18 -23.08 16.90
N ASN A 534 1.70 -21.84 16.99
CA ASN A 534 0.93 -21.19 15.93
C ASN A 534 1.74 -20.09 15.26
N LEU A 535 1.77 -20.07 13.93
CA LEU A 535 2.47 -19.03 13.14
C LEU A 535 1.79 -17.68 13.30
N SER A 536 2.47 -16.75 13.97
CA SER A 536 1.98 -15.39 14.18
C SER A 536 1.81 -14.64 12.86
N GLY A 537 0.61 -14.11 12.60
CA GLY A 537 0.26 -13.46 11.35
C GLY A 537 0.09 -14.41 10.15
N GLY A 538 0.21 -15.73 10.34
CA GLY A 538 -0.04 -16.75 9.36
C GLY A 538 0.82 -16.66 8.10
N LEU A 539 0.35 -17.31 7.03
CA LEU A 539 1.05 -17.40 5.76
C LEU A 539 1.26 -16.03 5.10
N LYS A 540 0.33 -15.08 5.29
CA LYS A 540 0.46 -13.71 4.76
C LYS A 540 1.73 -13.01 5.27
N THR A 541 1.98 -13.05 6.57
CA THR A 541 3.20 -12.47 7.16
C THR A 541 4.45 -13.22 6.70
N TYR A 542 4.41 -14.55 6.68
CA TYR A 542 5.53 -15.37 6.27
C TYR A 542 5.93 -15.10 4.82
N ARG A 543 4.98 -15.17 3.90
CA ARG A 543 5.21 -14.93 2.47
C ARG A 543 5.76 -13.53 2.21
N ALA A 544 5.16 -12.50 2.80
CA ALA A 544 5.66 -11.14 2.62
C ALA A 544 7.11 -10.99 3.11
N ALA A 545 7.43 -11.60 4.27
CA ALA A 545 8.76 -11.50 4.87
C ALA A 545 9.83 -12.37 4.19
N THR A 546 9.45 -13.35 3.38
CA THR A 546 10.35 -14.24 2.65
C THR A 546 10.30 -14.06 1.14
N ALA A 547 9.47 -13.14 0.65
CA ALA A 547 9.37 -12.86 -0.76
C ALA A 547 10.66 -12.22 -1.29
N PRO A 548 11.12 -12.60 -2.49
CA PRO A 548 12.27 -11.99 -3.13
C PRO A 548 12.00 -10.52 -3.48
N ILE A 549 13.08 -9.74 -3.55
CA ILE A 549 13.05 -8.39 -4.11
C ILE A 549 13.33 -8.49 -5.61
N ILE A 550 12.34 -8.14 -6.42
CA ILE A 550 12.42 -8.23 -7.87
C ILE A 550 12.71 -6.84 -8.45
N ILE A 551 13.79 -6.72 -9.22
CA ILE A 551 14.15 -5.52 -9.96
C ILE A 551 13.74 -5.73 -11.42
N ARG A 552 13.04 -4.75 -11.98
CA ARG A 552 12.61 -4.74 -13.38
C ARG A 552 13.57 -3.90 -14.22
N GLU A 553 14.31 -4.56 -15.12
CA GLU A 553 15.17 -3.89 -16.07
C GLU A 553 14.38 -3.15 -17.17
N GLU A 554 15.06 -2.29 -17.92
CA GLU A 554 14.45 -1.53 -19.03
C GLU A 554 14.01 -2.40 -20.20
N ASN A 555 14.65 -3.54 -20.42
CA ASN A 555 14.33 -4.54 -21.44
C ASN A 555 13.17 -5.47 -21.06
N GLY A 556 12.57 -5.29 -19.87
CA GLY A 556 11.49 -6.12 -19.36
C GLY A 556 11.93 -7.39 -18.64
N ASN A 557 13.24 -7.64 -18.52
CA ASN A 557 13.75 -8.74 -17.69
C ASN A 557 13.57 -8.42 -16.20
N GLU A 558 13.28 -9.44 -15.42
CA GLU A 558 13.22 -9.38 -13.96
C GLU A 558 14.48 -10.03 -13.38
N ILE A 559 15.14 -9.34 -12.45
CA ILE A 559 16.29 -9.83 -11.70
C ILE A 559 15.87 -10.01 -10.23
N ASP A 560 16.12 -11.20 -9.68
CA ASP A 560 15.98 -11.46 -8.26
C ASP A 560 17.24 -10.99 -7.52
N GLU A 561 17.13 -9.90 -6.75
CA GLU A 561 18.20 -9.38 -5.88
C GLU A 561 18.00 -9.77 -4.40
N SER A 562 17.41 -10.95 -4.15
CA SER A 562 17.40 -11.48 -2.78
C SER A 562 18.83 -11.67 -2.28
N PRO A 563 19.16 -11.24 -1.04
CA PRO A 563 20.48 -11.46 -0.48
C PRO A 563 20.79 -12.96 -0.50
N GLU A 564 21.89 -13.34 -1.15
CA GLU A 564 22.37 -14.71 -1.07
C GLU A 564 22.54 -15.09 0.40
N GLN A 565 21.84 -16.13 0.81
CA GLN A 565 22.00 -16.73 2.13
C GLN A 565 23.44 -17.28 2.21
N GLN A 566 24.33 -16.56 2.89
CA GLN A 566 25.60 -17.13 3.32
C GLN A 566 25.33 -18.22 4.38
N GLY A 567 25.12 -19.42 3.90
CA GLY A 567 24.93 -20.63 4.70
C GLY A 567 24.78 -21.78 3.74
N GLY A 568 25.91 -22.49 3.49
CA GLY A 568 26.01 -23.55 2.51
C GLY A 568 24.91 -24.59 2.61
N SER A 569 24.27 -24.88 1.51
CA SER A 569 23.47 -26.08 1.31
C SER A 569 24.03 -26.87 0.11
N PRO A 570 24.04 -28.18 0.17
CA PRO A 570 24.67 -29.01 -0.85
C PRO A 570 23.87 -28.96 -2.15
N GLN A 571 24.59 -28.81 -3.24
CA GLN A 571 24.09 -28.94 -4.60
C GLN A 571 23.42 -30.31 -4.77
N VAL A 572 22.13 -30.32 -5.01
CA VAL A 572 21.43 -31.46 -5.60
C VAL A 572 21.53 -31.33 -7.11
N GLY A 573 22.22 -32.28 -7.72
CA GLY A 573 22.51 -32.29 -9.14
C GLY A 573 21.27 -32.29 -10.02
N GLN A 574 21.27 -31.44 -11.02
CA GLN A 574 20.34 -31.47 -12.12
C GLN A 574 20.59 -32.74 -12.98
N PRO A 575 19.56 -33.45 -13.43
CA PRO A 575 19.76 -34.52 -14.42
C PRO A 575 20.06 -33.93 -15.80
N ALA A 576 21.07 -34.44 -16.43
CA ALA A 576 21.55 -34.09 -17.76
C ALA A 576 20.47 -34.27 -18.83
N VAL A 577 20.21 -33.19 -19.57
CA VAL A 577 19.38 -33.22 -20.78
C VAL A 577 20.22 -33.75 -21.93
N THR A 578 19.92 -34.95 -22.38
CA THR A 578 20.46 -35.52 -23.61
C THR A 578 19.73 -34.91 -24.81
N LYS A 579 20.46 -34.26 -25.69
CA LYS A 579 19.99 -33.84 -27.01
C LYS A 579 19.68 -35.07 -27.86
N VAL A 580 18.46 -35.14 -28.41
CA VAL A 580 18.16 -36.04 -29.55
C VAL A 580 17.78 -35.17 -30.75
N SER A 581 18.45 -35.47 -31.83
CA SER A 581 18.44 -34.80 -33.14
C SER A 581 17.13 -34.94 -33.90
N ASP A 582 16.82 -33.91 -34.70
CA ASP A 582 15.80 -33.86 -35.72
C ASP A 582 15.78 -35.09 -36.64
N THR A 583 14.58 -35.59 -36.87
CA THR A 583 14.26 -36.25 -38.13
C THR A 583 12.81 -35.98 -38.54
N THR A 584 12.68 -35.23 -39.59
CA THR A 584 11.49 -34.96 -40.38
C THR A 584 10.91 -36.25 -40.98
N VAL A 585 9.62 -36.51 -40.74
CA VAL A 585 8.87 -37.44 -41.61
C VAL A 585 7.48 -36.85 -41.87
N THR A 586 7.27 -36.45 -43.09
CA THR A 586 6.01 -36.21 -43.76
C THR A 586 5.31 -37.53 -44.04
N ALA A 587 4.03 -37.68 -43.65
CA ALA A 587 3.15 -38.67 -44.27
C ALA A 587 1.70 -38.24 -44.14
N THR A 588 1.15 -37.88 -45.27
CA THR A 588 -0.27 -37.89 -45.64
C THR A 588 -0.76 -39.33 -45.61
N ALA A 589 -1.91 -39.59 -44.95
CA ALA A 589 -2.70 -40.78 -45.24
C ALA A 589 -4.18 -40.54 -44.93
N ALA A 590 -4.99 -41.01 -45.83
CA ALA A 590 -6.39 -40.82 -46.03
C ALA A 590 -7.26 -41.56 -45.00
N VAL A 591 -8.47 -41.06 -44.90
CA VAL A 591 -9.61 -41.59 -44.17
C VAL A 591 -10.00 -42.98 -44.70
N THR A 592 -10.15 -43.92 -43.78
CA THR A 592 -11.05 -45.06 -43.97
C THR A 592 -11.94 -45.22 -42.72
N ALA A 593 -13.23 -45.17 -42.94
CA ALA A 593 -14.26 -45.50 -41.99
C ALA A 593 -14.23 -46.99 -41.65
N ASP A 594 -14.29 -47.31 -40.40
CA ASP A 594 -15.05 -48.34 -39.71
C ASP A 594 -14.35 -48.78 -38.41
N THR A 595 -14.89 -48.35 -37.32
CA THR A 595 -14.95 -49.20 -36.11
C THR A 595 -16.10 -48.68 -35.24
N LEU A 596 -17.15 -49.47 -35.13
CA LEU A 596 -18.22 -49.32 -34.14
C LEU A 596 -17.62 -49.37 -32.73
N ALA A 597 -17.43 -48.20 -32.16
CA ALA A 597 -17.05 -48.06 -30.76
C ALA A 597 -18.32 -48.05 -29.91
N ASN A 598 -18.33 -48.75 -28.79
CA ASN A 598 -19.34 -48.74 -27.73
C ASN A 598 -19.77 -47.32 -27.43
N PRO A 599 -21.06 -47.05 -27.15
CA PRO A 599 -21.52 -45.71 -26.82
C PRO A 599 -20.78 -45.25 -25.57
N ALA A 600 -20.03 -44.15 -25.69
CA ALA A 600 -19.33 -43.52 -24.58
C ALA A 600 -20.33 -43.23 -23.44
N LYS A 601 -19.99 -43.63 -22.24
CA LYS A 601 -20.79 -43.39 -21.05
C LYS A 601 -21.10 -41.91 -20.90
N THR A 602 -22.40 -41.54 -20.95
CA THR A 602 -22.84 -40.16 -20.80
C THR A 602 -23.49 -39.97 -19.44
N VAL A 603 -22.93 -39.08 -18.63
CA VAL A 603 -23.47 -38.70 -17.33
C VAL A 603 -24.40 -37.50 -17.51
N ARG A 604 -25.65 -37.59 -17.03
CA ARG A 604 -26.61 -36.50 -17.11
C ARG A 604 -26.64 -35.71 -15.82
N VAL A 605 -26.56 -34.38 -15.96
CA VAL A 605 -26.49 -33.42 -14.84
C VAL A 605 -27.59 -32.37 -15.01
N ASP A 606 -28.43 -32.22 -14.03
CA ASP A 606 -29.42 -31.13 -13.98
C ASP A 606 -28.85 -29.97 -13.17
N ALA A 607 -28.59 -28.84 -13.85
CA ALA A 607 -28.16 -27.59 -13.26
C ALA A 607 -29.20 -26.48 -13.38
N CYS A 608 -30.47 -26.86 -13.58
CA CYS A 608 -31.57 -25.91 -13.61
C CYS A 608 -31.74 -25.17 -12.27
N GLY A 609 -32.07 -23.89 -12.33
CA GLY A 609 -32.20 -23.01 -11.15
C GLY A 609 -30.86 -22.50 -10.59
N LEU A 610 -29.73 -22.98 -11.06
CA LEU A 610 -28.42 -22.41 -10.72
C LEU A 610 -28.09 -21.24 -11.66
N GLN A 611 -27.52 -20.19 -11.11
CA GLN A 611 -26.98 -19.05 -11.86
C GLN A 611 -25.45 -19.07 -11.86
N CYS A 612 -24.83 -18.42 -12.85
CA CYS A 612 -23.38 -18.29 -12.96
C CYS A 612 -22.74 -17.85 -11.61
N PRO A 613 -21.65 -18.52 -11.14
CA PRO A 613 -20.93 -19.61 -11.81
C PRO A 613 -21.43 -21.05 -11.50
N GLY A 614 -22.61 -21.21 -10.86
CA GLY A 614 -23.12 -22.49 -10.39
C GLY A 614 -23.13 -23.62 -11.43
N PRO A 615 -23.71 -23.45 -12.65
CA PRO A 615 -23.70 -24.47 -13.68
C PRO A 615 -22.31 -24.91 -14.12
N ILE A 616 -21.34 -23.96 -14.27
CA ILE A 616 -19.95 -24.25 -14.64
C ILE A 616 -19.25 -25.04 -13.54
N LEU A 617 -19.42 -24.67 -12.27
CA LEU A 617 -18.83 -25.39 -11.15
C LEU A 617 -19.37 -26.83 -11.06
N LYS A 618 -20.66 -27.00 -11.25
CA LYS A 618 -21.29 -28.33 -11.24
C LYS A 618 -20.81 -29.19 -12.42
N MET A 619 -20.69 -28.58 -13.59
CA MET A 619 -20.11 -29.20 -14.79
C MET A 619 -18.68 -29.65 -14.54
N LYS A 620 -17.80 -28.74 -14.05
CA LYS A 620 -16.41 -29.04 -13.73
C LYS A 620 -16.30 -30.20 -12.75
N LYS A 621 -17.05 -30.16 -11.63
CA LYS A 621 -17.06 -31.23 -10.63
C LYS A 621 -17.44 -32.59 -11.22
N THR A 622 -18.38 -32.64 -12.16
CA THR A 622 -18.77 -33.89 -12.84
C THR A 622 -17.67 -34.31 -13.83
N MET A 623 -17.14 -33.37 -14.61
CA MET A 623 -16.07 -33.65 -15.57
C MET A 623 -14.82 -34.21 -14.89
N ASP A 624 -14.50 -33.73 -13.66
CA ASP A 624 -13.36 -34.23 -12.89
C ASP A 624 -13.50 -35.72 -12.54
N THR A 625 -14.71 -36.25 -12.46
CA THR A 625 -14.98 -37.68 -12.17
C THR A 625 -15.00 -38.59 -13.42
N LEU A 626 -14.99 -38.03 -14.62
CA LEU A 626 -15.06 -38.77 -15.86
C LEU A 626 -13.65 -39.20 -16.36
N ALA A 627 -13.59 -40.30 -17.08
CA ALA A 627 -12.40 -40.69 -17.85
C ALA A 627 -12.38 -39.97 -19.20
N SER A 628 -11.18 -39.90 -19.84
CA SER A 628 -11.03 -39.34 -21.19
C SER A 628 -11.92 -40.08 -22.19
N GLY A 629 -12.67 -39.35 -23.01
CA GLY A 629 -13.64 -39.90 -23.96
C GLY A 629 -15.07 -40.11 -23.37
N GLU A 630 -15.25 -40.02 -22.05
CA GLU A 630 -16.60 -40.03 -21.46
C GLU A 630 -17.28 -38.64 -21.59
N ARG A 631 -18.61 -38.62 -21.57
CA ARG A 631 -19.41 -37.42 -21.85
C ARG A 631 -20.26 -37.01 -20.67
N VAL A 632 -20.46 -35.68 -20.53
CA VAL A 632 -21.47 -35.09 -19.66
C VAL A 632 -22.50 -34.36 -20.51
N GLU A 633 -23.78 -34.60 -20.21
CA GLU A 633 -24.92 -33.83 -20.72
C GLU A 633 -25.49 -32.99 -19.60
N ILE A 634 -25.40 -31.67 -19.72
CA ILE A 634 -25.86 -30.75 -18.68
C ILE A 634 -27.02 -29.92 -19.17
N THR A 635 -28.07 -29.91 -18.38
CA THR A 635 -29.23 -29.05 -18.58
C THR A 635 -29.16 -27.87 -17.61
N SER A 636 -29.29 -26.65 -18.12
CA SER A 636 -29.29 -25.41 -17.31
C SER A 636 -30.35 -24.43 -17.78
N THR A 637 -30.89 -23.66 -16.85
CA THR A 637 -31.80 -22.53 -17.13
C THR A 637 -31.04 -21.18 -17.17
N ASP A 638 -29.73 -21.19 -16.99
CA ASP A 638 -28.89 -19.98 -17.15
C ASP A 638 -28.61 -19.74 -18.64
N PRO A 639 -29.08 -18.62 -19.22
CA PRO A 639 -28.90 -18.32 -20.65
C PRO A 639 -27.43 -18.10 -21.04
N GLY A 640 -26.54 -17.74 -20.10
CA GLY A 640 -25.10 -17.57 -20.29
C GLY A 640 -24.36 -18.90 -20.37
N PHE A 641 -24.88 -19.96 -19.76
CA PHE A 641 -24.20 -21.24 -19.58
C PHE A 641 -23.65 -21.89 -20.88
N PRO A 642 -24.36 -21.91 -22.02
CA PRO A 642 -23.83 -22.54 -23.24
C PRO A 642 -22.58 -21.86 -23.79
N ARG A 643 -22.40 -20.57 -23.54
CA ARG A 643 -21.20 -19.81 -23.94
C ARG A 643 -20.07 -20.04 -22.96
N ASP A 644 -20.37 -20.01 -21.66
CA ASP A 644 -19.42 -20.31 -20.60
C ASP A 644 -18.87 -21.73 -20.70
N ALA A 645 -19.71 -22.71 -21.01
CA ALA A 645 -19.31 -24.08 -21.24
C ALA A 645 -18.40 -24.23 -22.48
N ALA A 646 -18.68 -23.50 -23.56
CA ALA A 646 -17.82 -23.48 -24.75
C ALA A 646 -16.45 -22.86 -24.44
N ALA A 647 -16.42 -21.71 -23.75
CA ALA A 647 -15.19 -21.05 -23.31
C ALA A 647 -14.34 -21.93 -22.39
N TRP A 648 -15.01 -22.61 -21.43
CA TRP A 648 -14.36 -23.54 -20.53
C TRP A 648 -13.76 -24.75 -21.28
N CYS A 649 -14.49 -25.34 -22.25
CA CYS A 649 -13.96 -26.42 -23.08
C CYS A 649 -12.70 -26.00 -23.83
N SER A 650 -12.70 -24.80 -24.43
CA SER A 650 -11.54 -24.27 -25.17
C SER A 650 -10.31 -24.09 -24.28
N SER A 651 -10.50 -23.65 -23.02
CA SER A 651 -9.41 -23.41 -22.06
C SER A 651 -8.86 -24.70 -21.42
N THR A 652 -9.69 -25.73 -21.26
CA THR A 652 -9.35 -26.97 -20.52
C THR A 652 -9.01 -28.16 -21.42
N GLY A 653 -9.10 -28.01 -22.75
CA GLY A 653 -8.82 -29.10 -23.69
C GLY A 653 -9.96 -30.12 -23.79
N ASN A 654 -11.12 -29.87 -23.19
CA ASN A 654 -12.32 -30.69 -23.38
C ASN A 654 -13.04 -30.33 -24.68
N GLN A 655 -13.82 -31.22 -25.23
CA GLN A 655 -14.50 -31.01 -26.50
C GLN A 655 -16.01 -30.76 -26.31
N LEU A 656 -16.46 -29.60 -26.78
CA LEU A 656 -17.89 -29.32 -26.86
C LEU A 656 -18.49 -30.10 -28.03
N ILE A 657 -19.38 -31.07 -27.76
CA ILE A 657 -20.02 -31.96 -28.78
C ILE A 657 -21.28 -31.29 -29.33
N SER A 658 -22.15 -30.82 -28.49
CA SER A 658 -23.37 -30.13 -28.91
C SER A 658 -23.84 -29.12 -27.87
N LYS A 659 -24.58 -28.13 -28.34
CA LYS A 659 -25.36 -27.17 -27.50
C LYS A 659 -26.72 -26.94 -28.15
N ASP A 660 -27.77 -27.08 -27.41
CA ASP A 660 -29.13 -26.80 -27.83
C ASP A 660 -29.83 -25.93 -26.77
N SER A 661 -30.68 -25.01 -27.20
CA SER A 661 -31.39 -24.11 -26.31
C SER A 661 -32.82 -23.96 -26.80
N SER A 662 -33.79 -24.53 -26.05
CA SER A 662 -35.20 -24.46 -26.36
C SER A 662 -36.05 -24.34 -25.08
N GLY A 663 -37.13 -23.58 -25.13
CA GLY A 663 -38.09 -23.45 -24.01
C GLY A 663 -37.46 -22.92 -22.72
N GLY A 664 -36.45 -22.02 -22.78
CA GLY A 664 -35.79 -21.44 -21.61
C GLY A 664 -34.83 -22.40 -20.89
N LYS A 665 -34.52 -23.55 -21.50
CA LYS A 665 -33.50 -24.49 -21.02
C LYS A 665 -32.40 -24.65 -22.08
N SER A 666 -31.18 -24.79 -21.64
CA SER A 666 -30.02 -25.11 -22.49
C SER A 666 -29.50 -26.50 -22.13
N VAL A 667 -29.24 -27.33 -23.12
CA VAL A 667 -28.60 -28.65 -22.99
C VAL A 667 -27.26 -28.59 -23.67
N VAL A 668 -26.19 -28.87 -22.92
CA VAL A 668 -24.82 -28.87 -23.44
C VAL A 668 -24.20 -30.25 -23.24
N VAL A 669 -23.61 -30.81 -24.29
CA VAL A 669 -22.90 -32.09 -24.23
C VAL A 669 -21.41 -31.84 -24.42
N ILE A 670 -20.61 -32.32 -23.49
CA ILE A 670 -19.16 -32.14 -23.45
C ILE A 670 -18.48 -33.51 -23.30
N GLU A 671 -17.45 -33.74 -24.08
CA GLU A 671 -16.60 -34.93 -23.98
C GLU A 671 -15.28 -34.57 -23.31
N LYS A 672 -14.85 -35.38 -22.34
CA LYS A 672 -13.61 -35.19 -21.64
C LYS A 672 -12.42 -35.45 -22.53
N GLY A 673 -11.64 -34.41 -22.78
CA GLY A 673 -10.39 -34.50 -23.52
C GLY A 673 -9.23 -35.02 -22.65
N GLU A 674 -8.09 -35.28 -23.31
CA GLU A 674 -6.84 -35.53 -22.60
C GLU A 674 -6.31 -34.24 -21.93
N PRO A 675 -5.71 -34.31 -20.73
CA PRO A 675 -5.14 -33.13 -20.08
C PRO A 675 -4.00 -32.57 -20.96
N LYS A 676 -4.14 -31.35 -21.42
CA LYS A 676 -3.04 -30.63 -22.07
C LYS A 676 -1.93 -30.43 -21.05
N SER A 677 -0.78 -31.09 -21.24
CA SER A 677 0.43 -30.72 -20.51
C SER A 677 0.77 -29.28 -20.85
N CYS A 678 0.89 -28.44 -19.83
CA CYS A 678 1.35 -27.06 -19.95
C CYS A 678 2.80 -27.04 -20.47
N ASN A 679 2.98 -26.96 -21.78
CA ASN A 679 4.21 -26.49 -22.37
C ASN A 679 4.05 -25.00 -22.61
N ILE A 680 4.81 -24.21 -21.82
CA ILE A 680 4.97 -22.78 -22.03
C ILE A 680 5.70 -22.60 -23.37
N VAL A 681 4.97 -22.28 -24.42
CA VAL A 681 5.54 -21.81 -25.68
C VAL A 681 5.22 -20.31 -25.77
N THR A 682 6.23 -19.51 -25.56
CA THR A 682 6.25 -18.10 -25.91
C THR A 682 6.08 -17.92 -27.41
N SER A 683 4.92 -17.45 -27.85
CA SER A 683 4.78 -16.78 -29.14
C SER A 683 4.03 -15.46 -28.93
N CYS A 684 4.73 -14.36 -29.12
CA CYS A 684 4.18 -13.01 -29.16
C CYS A 684 3.42 -12.82 -30.46
N GLU A 685 2.11 -13.00 -30.48
CA GLU A 685 1.21 -12.46 -31.49
C GLU A 685 0.00 -11.85 -30.82
N GLY A 686 -0.16 -10.52 -31.01
CA GLY A 686 -1.37 -9.73 -30.84
C GLY A 686 -2.25 -9.97 -29.60
N LYS A 687 -1.71 -9.78 -28.38
CA LYS A 687 -2.54 -9.90 -27.16
C LYS A 687 -3.59 -8.79 -27.10
N GLY A 688 -4.85 -9.15 -26.88
CA GLY A 688 -6.00 -8.24 -26.77
C GLY A 688 -5.98 -7.32 -25.54
N LYS A 689 -7.02 -6.53 -25.39
CA LYS A 689 -7.29 -5.66 -24.22
C LYS A 689 -8.68 -5.97 -23.67
N THR A 690 -8.84 -6.08 -22.36
CA THR A 690 -10.16 -6.23 -21.75
C THR A 690 -10.43 -5.15 -20.71
N PHE A 691 -11.68 -4.75 -20.63
CA PHE A 691 -12.19 -3.78 -19.69
C PHE A 691 -13.39 -4.36 -18.95
N ILE A 692 -13.44 -4.25 -17.61
CA ILE A 692 -14.65 -4.48 -16.84
C ILE A 692 -15.29 -3.14 -16.52
N MET A 693 -16.47 -2.91 -17.06
CA MET A 693 -17.27 -1.71 -16.76
C MET A 693 -18.28 -2.06 -15.67
N PHE A 694 -17.97 -1.65 -14.44
CA PHE A 694 -18.80 -1.87 -13.26
C PHE A 694 -19.68 -0.66 -12.94
N SER A 695 -19.16 0.55 -13.15
CA SER A 695 -19.83 1.80 -12.82
C SER A 695 -20.72 2.30 -13.95
N ASP A 696 -21.77 3.05 -13.60
CA ASP A 696 -22.60 3.83 -14.55
C ASP A 696 -22.31 5.35 -14.50
N ASP A 697 -21.17 5.73 -13.92
CA ASP A 697 -20.75 7.13 -13.94
C ASP A 697 -20.37 7.58 -15.35
N LEU A 698 -20.90 8.71 -15.78
CA LEU A 698 -20.70 9.25 -17.14
C LEU A 698 -19.20 9.46 -17.47
N ASP A 699 -18.43 9.98 -16.54
CA ASP A 699 -17.01 10.26 -16.72
C ASP A 699 -16.18 8.97 -16.83
N LYS A 700 -16.51 7.95 -16.06
CA LYS A 700 -15.88 6.63 -16.17
C LYS A 700 -16.25 5.91 -17.46
N ALA A 701 -17.52 5.99 -17.85
CA ALA A 701 -17.97 5.44 -19.13
C ALA A 701 -17.28 6.11 -20.33
N LEU A 702 -17.13 7.44 -20.30
CA LEU A 702 -16.38 8.17 -21.32
C LEU A 702 -14.93 7.69 -21.39
N ALA A 703 -14.25 7.58 -20.26
CA ALA A 703 -12.87 7.11 -20.19
C ALA A 703 -12.72 5.69 -20.77
N THR A 704 -13.65 4.78 -20.43
CA THR A 704 -13.65 3.40 -20.95
C THR A 704 -13.71 3.37 -22.47
N PHE A 705 -14.62 4.12 -23.07
CA PHE A 705 -14.76 4.11 -24.53
C PHE A 705 -13.64 4.86 -25.25
N VAL A 706 -13.06 5.90 -24.66
CA VAL A 706 -11.85 6.55 -25.21
C VAL A 706 -10.69 5.56 -25.26
N LEU A 707 -10.44 4.81 -24.16
CA LEU A 707 -9.39 3.80 -24.08
C LEU A 707 -9.66 2.63 -25.03
N ALA A 708 -10.91 2.14 -25.10
CA ALA A 708 -11.30 1.04 -25.97
C ALA A 708 -11.13 1.38 -27.45
N ASN A 709 -11.59 2.56 -27.87
CA ASN A 709 -11.42 3.05 -29.24
C ASN A 709 -9.93 3.25 -29.58
N GLY A 710 -9.15 3.83 -28.66
CA GLY A 710 -7.71 3.99 -28.86
C GLY A 710 -7.00 2.64 -29.02
N ALA A 711 -7.34 1.64 -28.22
CA ALA A 711 -6.78 0.29 -28.36
C ALA A 711 -7.21 -0.41 -29.65
N ALA A 712 -8.49 -0.30 -30.03
CA ALA A 712 -9.00 -0.86 -31.28
C ALA A 712 -8.35 -0.23 -32.52
N ALA A 713 -8.13 1.10 -32.50
CA ALA A 713 -7.44 1.83 -33.57
C ALA A 713 -5.98 1.38 -33.79
N THR A 714 -5.34 0.74 -32.81
CA THR A 714 -4.01 0.14 -32.96
C THR A 714 -4.05 -1.31 -33.48
N GLY A 715 -5.23 -1.77 -33.94
CA GLY A 715 -5.45 -3.12 -34.50
C GLY A 715 -5.53 -4.22 -33.45
N GLN A 716 -5.73 -3.87 -32.17
CA GLN A 716 -5.81 -4.84 -31.08
C GLN A 716 -7.27 -5.31 -30.89
N LYS A 717 -7.43 -6.57 -30.51
CA LYS A 717 -8.74 -7.12 -30.14
C LYS A 717 -9.14 -6.56 -28.77
N VAL A 718 -10.30 -5.91 -28.68
CA VAL A 718 -10.78 -5.26 -27.47
C VAL A 718 -12.13 -5.85 -27.06
N THR A 719 -12.28 -6.18 -25.77
CA THR A 719 -13.53 -6.66 -25.18
C THR A 719 -13.88 -5.83 -23.94
N ILE A 720 -15.15 -5.37 -23.83
CA ILE A 720 -15.67 -4.71 -22.64
C ILE A 720 -16.74 -5.60 -22.02
N PHE A 721 -16.55 -5.95 -20.75
CA PHE A 721 -17.50 -6.73 -19.95
C PHE A 721 -18.29 -5.82 -19.02
N PHE A 722 -19.60 -5.72 -19.25
CA PHE A 722 -20.49 -4.85 -18.48
C PHE A 722 -21.17 -5.64 -17.38
N THR A 723 -20.99 -5.21 -16.14
CA THR A 723 -21.54 -5.88 -14.97
C THR A 723 -22.18 -4.87 -14.01
N PHE A 724 -23.17 -5.27 -13.25
CA PHE A 724 -23.92 -4.44 -12.30
C PHE A 724 -24.35 -3.08 -12.91
N TRP A 725 -23.93 -1.98 -12.29
CA TRP A 725 -24.29 -0.61 -12.74
C TRP A 725 -23.82 -0.32 -14.16
N GLY A 726 -22.69 -0.91 -14.60
CA GLY A 726 -22.18 -0.79 -15.95
C GLY A 726 -23.17 -1.18 -17.05
N LEU A 727 -24.16 -2.05 -16.75
CA LEU A 727 -25.24 -2.38 -17.68
C LEU A 727 -26.04 -1.15 -18.12
N ASN A 728 -26.13 -0.11 -17.28
CA ASN A 728 -26.84 1.13 -17.63
C ASN A 728 -26.16 1.90 -18.78
N VAL A 729 -24.87 1.68 -18.99
CA VAL A 729 -24.07 2.35 -20.03
C VAL A 729 -24.44 1.86 -21.44
N ILE A 730 -24.86 0.61 -21.56
CA ILE A 730 -25.21 -0.06 -22.83
C ILE A 730 -26.71 -0.21 -23.03
N LYS A 731 -27.55 0.46 -22.22
CA LYS A 731 -28.99 0.52 -22.46
C LYS A 731 -29.34 1.30 -23.72
N LYS A 732 -30.39 0.84 -24.41
CA LYS A 732 -30.99 1.55 -25.54
C LYS A 732 -31.43 2.96 -25.15
N LEU A 733 -31.48 3.89 -26.12
CA LEU A 733 -31.89 5.26 -25.88
C LEU A 733 -33.40 5.38 -25.60
N HIS A 734 -34.17 4.49 -26.22
CA HIS A 734 -35.62 4.35 -26.01
C HIS A 734 -35.89 3.08 -25.23
N LYS A 735 -36.56 3.21 -24.06
CA LYS A 735 -36.86 2.08 -23.20
C LYS A 735 -37.96 1.22 -23.85
N PRO A 736 -37.71 -0.04 -24.20
CA PRO A 736 -38.75 -0.95 -24.67
C PRO A 736 -39.71 -1.32 -23.53
N GLU A 737 -40.95 -1.67 -23.88
CA GLU A 737 -41.88 -2.28 -22.92
C GLU A 737 -41.43 -3.71 -22.69
N THR A 738 -41.09 -4.03 -21.42
CA THR A 738 -40.64 -5.37 -21.02
C THR A 738 -41.41 -5.84 -19.79
N GLU A 739 -41.88 -7.10 -19.81
CA GLU A 739 -42.48 -7.71 -18.63
C GLU A 739 -41.38 -8.01 -17.58
N LYS A 740 -41.57 -7.46 -16.39
CA LYS A 740 -40.66 -7.61 -15.26
C LYS A 740 -41.40 -8.06 -14.02
N ASP A 741 -40.75 -8.84 -13.18
CA ASP A 741 -41.20 -9.15 -11.84
C ASP A 741 -41.26 -7.91 -10.93
N ILE A 742 -41.71 -8.05 -9.70
CA ILE A 742 -41.87 -6.95 -8.74
C ILE A 742 -40.53 -6.26 -8.47
N PHE A 743 -39.46 -7.04 -8.28
CA PHE A 743 -38.10 -6.48 -8.02
C PHE A 743 -37.51 -5.80 -9.24
N GLY A 744 -37.65 -6.38 -10.43
CA GLY A 744 -37.19 -5.75 -11.68
C GLY A 744 -37.97 -4.49 -12.03
N LYS A 745 -39.25 -4.37 -11.63
CA LYS A 745 -40.02 -3.13 -11.73
C LYS A 745 -39.48 -2.08 -10.76
N MET A 746 -39.16 -2.44 -9.53
CA MET A 746 -38.59 -1.55 -8.53
C MET A 746 -37.20 -1.02 -8.96
N PHE A 747 -36.29 -1.89 -9.37
CA PHE A 747 -35.00 -1.50 -9.94
C PHE A 747 -35.15 -0.64 -11.18
N GLY A 748 -36.11 -0.97 -12.06
CA GLY A 748 -36.38 -0.20 -13.27
C GLY A 748 -36.86 1.25 -13.03
N MET A 749 -37.40 1.56 -11.83
CA MET A 749 -37.72 2.92 -11.38
C MET A 749 -36.49 3.66 -10.81
N MET A 750 -35.59 2.94 -10.18
CA MET A 750 -34.41 3.51 -9.51
C MET A 750 -33.22 3.70 -10.46
N LEU A 751 -33.08 2.84 -11.46
CA LEU A 751 -31.95 2.87 -12.41
C LEU A 751 -32.16 3.89 -13.54
N PRO A 752 -31.10 4.42 -14.12
CA PRO A 752 -31.17 5.24 -15.33
C PRO A 752 -31.91 4.50 -16.45
N SER A 753 -32.89 5.14 -17.07
CA SER A 753 -33.67 4.51 -18.14
C SER A 753 -32.92 4.44 -19.48
N SER A 754 -31.81 5.16 -19.62
CA SER A 754 -30.89 5.10 -20.78
C SER A 754 -29.55 5.74 -20.44
N SER A 755 -28.53 5.50 -21.28
CA SER A 755 -27.19 6.10 -21.15
C SER A 755 -27.18 7.63 -21.05
N LYS A 756 -28.17 8.30 -21.63
CA LYS A 756 -28.30 9.78 -21.55
C LYS A 756 -28.59 10.31 -20.15
N LYS A 757 -29.03 9.46 -19.22
CA LYS A 757 -29.36 9.85 -17.85
C LYS A 757 -28.28 9.51 -16.82
N LEU A 758 -27.11 9.06 -17.27
CA LEU A 758 -25.96 8.80 -16.41
C LEU A 758 -25.48 10.08 -15.72
N LYS A 759 -25.05 9.94 -14.46
CA LYS A 759 -24.56 11.03 -13.60
C LYS A 759 -23.03 11.05 -13.60
N LEU A 760 -22.43 12.12 -13.11
CA LEU A 760 -20.98 12.16 -12.85
C LEU A 760 -20.65 11.48 -11.51
N SER A 761 -19.47 10.87 -11.42
CA SER A 761 -18.93 10.27 -10.19
C SER A 761 -18.76 11.31 -9.08
N LYS A 762 -18.34 12.52 -9.46
CA LYS A 762 -18.20 13.68 -8.56
C LYS A 762 -18.95 14.87 -9.16
N MET A 763 -19.30 15.87 -8.33
CA MET A 763 -20.00 17.07 -8.75
C MET A 763 -21.37 16.81 -9.42
N SER A 764 -22.09 15.78 -8.99
CA SER A 764 -23.39 15.39 -9.58
C SER A 764 -24.47 16.50 -9.42
N MET A 765 -24.42 17.30 -8.35
CA MET A 765 -25.28 18.47 -8.08
C MET A 765 -26.76 18.21 -8.44
N GLY A 766 -27.32 17.11 -7.96
CA GLY A 766 -28.70 16.71 -8.28
C GLY A 766 -28.93 16.34 -9.77
N GLY A 767 -27.88 15.95 -10.51
CA GLY A 767 -27.95 15.59 -11.93
C GLY A 767 -27.63 16.74 -12.91
N ILE A 768 -27.44 17.96 -12.40
CA ILE A 768 -27.08 19.12 -13.23
C ILE A 768 -25.66 18.96 -13.78
N GLY A 769 -24.73 18.39 -13.02
CA GLY A 769 -23.34 18.17 -13.42
C GLY A 769 -23.20 17.35 -14.71
N GLY A 770 -23.95 16.26 -14.85
CA GLY A 770 -23.96 15.47 -16.08
C GLY A 770 -24.47 16.21 -17.31
N LYS A 771 -25.49 17.06 -17.13
CA LYS A 771 -25.99 17.93 -18.24
C LYS A 771 -24.97 19.00 -18.63
N MET A 772 -24.32 19.59 -17.63
CA MET A 772 -23.26 20.60 -17.86
C MET A 772 -22.06 19.98 -18.59
N MET A 773 -21.61 18.79 -18.19
CA MET A 773 -20.53 18.07 -18.84
C MET A 773 -20.84 17.81 -20.31
N ARG A 774 -22.04 17.28 -20.63
CA ARG A 774 -22.49 17.03 -22.00
C ARG A 774 -22.58 18.33 -22.82
N TYR A 775 -23.03 19.41 -22.21
CA TYR A 775 -23.05 20.72 -22.87
C TYR A 775 -21.64 21.24 -23.19
N ILE A 776 -20.71 21.12 -22.25
CA ILE A 776 -19.30 21.53 -22.47
C ILE A 776 -18.65 20.67 -23.56
N MET A 777 -18.86 19.34 -23.54
CA MET A 777 -18.36 18.44 -24.56
C MET A 777 -18.85 18.85 -25.95
N ASN A 778 -20.14 19.05 -26.10
CA ASN A 778 -20.72 19.52 -27.38
C ASN A 778 -20.14 20.88 -27.83
N LYS A 779 -20.02 21.85 -26.90
CA LYS A 779 -19.45 23.17 -27.20
C LYS A 779 -17.98 23.11 -27.64
N LYS A 780 -17.24 22.11 -27.13
CA LYS A 780 -15.81 21.90 -27.45
C LYS A 780 -15.60 20.93 -28.61
N GLY A 781 -16.64 20.42 -29.24
CA GLY A 781 -16.53 19.43 -30.32
C GLY A 781 -16.02 18.05 -29.85
N ILE A 782 -16.22 17.70 -28.57
CA ILE A 782 -15.86 16.41 -28.02
C ILE A 782 -17.02 15.44 -28.19
N ASP A 783 -16.73 14.24 -28.69
CA ASP A 783 -17.73 13.20 -28.94
C ASP A 783 -18.54 12.83 -27.69
N SER A 784 -19.84 12.66 -27.88
CA SER A 784 -20.71 12.19 -26.77
C SER A 784 -20.43 10.73 -26.41
N LEU A 785 -20.87 10.32 -25.21
CA LEU A 785 -20.76 8.91 -24.80
C LEU A 785 -21.38 7.96 -25.83
N GLU A 786 -22.54 8.35 -26.38
CA GLU A 786 -23.26 7.56 -27.35
C GLU A 786 -22.49 7.47 -28.68
N SER A 787 -21.82 8.55 -29.11
CA SER A 787 -20.93 8.57 -30.29
C SER A 787 -19.71 7.68 -30.09
N LEU A 788 -19.00 7.82 -28.97
CA LEU A 788 -17.83 7.01 -28.64
C LEU A 788 -18.17 5.51 -28.52
N ARG A 789 -19.33 5.19 -27.98
CA ARG A 789 -19.84 3.84 -27.87
C ARG A 789 -20.15 3.23 -29.25
N GLN A 790 -20.75 4.02 -30.15
CA GLN A 790 -21.02 3.59 -31.51
C GLN A 790 -19.72 3.38 -32.31
N GLN A 791 -18.76 4.28 -32.16
CA GLN A 791 -17.42 4.13 -32.76
C GLN A 791 -16.72 2.86 -32.27
N ALA A 792 -16.88 2.50 -30.97
CA ALA A 792 -16.28 1.28 -30.44
C ALA A 792 -16.88 0.03 -31.10
N LEU A 793 -18.19 -0.02 -31.32
CA LEU A 793 -18.83 -1.11 -32.06
C LEU A 793 -18.34 -1.17 -33.52
N GLU A 794 -18.27 -0.04 -34.21
CA GLU A 794 -17.77 0.05 -35.58
C GLU A 794 -16.29 -0.34 -35.68
N ASN A 795 -15.48 -0.08 -34.66
CA ASN A 795 -14.09 -0.50 -34.54
C ASN A 795 -13.92 -1.98 -34.11
N GLY A 796 -15.02 -2.74 -33.98
CA GLY A 796 -14.99 -4.16 -33.66
C GLY A 796 -14.73 -4.48 -32.19
N VAL A 797 -15.00 -3.55 -31.29
CA VAL A 797 -14.95 -3.81 -29.83
C VAL A 797 -16.11 -4.72 -29.44
N GLU A 798 -15.80 -5.83 -28.80
CA GLU A 798 -16.77 -6.81 -28.33
C GLU A 798 -17.42 -6.32 -27.01
N PHE A 799 -18.76 -6.25 -26.96
CA PHE A 799 -19.51 -5.90 -25.75
C PHE A 799 -20.15 -7.15 -25.16
N ILE A 800 -19.86 -7.45 -23.90
CA ILE A 800 -20.42 -8.59 -23.17
C ILE A 800 -21.16 -8.07 -21.93
N ALA A 801 -22.46 -8.40 -21.82
CA ALA A 801 -23.28 -8.13 -20.65
C ALA A 801 -23.27 -9.33 -19.70
N CYS A 802 -23.03 -9.10 -18.40
CA CYS A 802 -23.05 -10.14 -17.38
C CYS A 802 -24.48 -10.64 -17.10
N GLN A 803 -24.77 -11.90 -17.41
CA GLN A 803 -26.09 -12.52 -17.19
C GLN A 803 -26.55 -12.42 -15.74
N MET A 804 -25.68 -12.79 -14.78
CA MET A 804 -26.00 -12.73 -13.36
C MET A 804 -26.40 -11.32 -12.92
N SER A 805 -25.68 -10.30 -13.40
CA SER A 805 -25.99 -8.92 -13.05
C SER A 805 -27.29 -8.44 -13.68
N MET A 806 -27.60 -8.90 -14.88
CA MET A 806 -28.88 -8.63 -15.54
C MET A 806 -30.02 -9.20 -14.70
N ASP A 807 -29.92 -10.43 -14.25
CA ASP A 807 -30.96 -11.11 -13.46
C ASP A 807 -31.15 -10.43 -12.10
N VAL A 808 -30.06 -10.12 -11.39
CA VAL A 808 -30.10 -9.44 -10.08
C VAL A 808 -30.72 -8.04 -10.19
N MET A 809 -30.38 -7.29 -11.24
CA MET A 809 -30.85 -5.91 -11.40
C MET A 809 -32.15 -5.80 -12.20
N GLY A 810 -32.74 -6.92 -12.64
CA GLY A 810 -33.95 -6.96 -13.45
C GLY A 810 -33.81 -6.25 -14.79
N VAL A 811 -32.62 -6.27 -15.40
CA VAL A 811 -32.36 -5.71 -16.74
C VAL A 811 -32.59 -6.81 -17.75
N LYS A 812 -33.47 -6.55 -18.72
CA LYS A 812 -33.78 -7.51 -19.77
C LYS A 812 -32.89 -7.27 -21.00
N GLN A 813 -32.65 -8.33 -21.79
CA GLN A 813 -31.81 -8.25 -22.98
C GLN A 813 -32.36 -7.22 -23.98
N GLU A 814 -33.66 -7.11 -24.11
CA GLU A 814 -34.33 -6.16 -25.00
C GLU A 814 -34.03 -4.68 -24.63
N GLU A 815 -33.66 -4.43 -23.38
CA GLU A 815 -33.29 -3.10 -22.91
C GLU A 815 -31.85 -2.67 -23.33
N LEU A 816 -31.02 -3.65 -23.71
CA LEU A 816 -29.63 -3.43 -24.12
C LEU A 816 -29.52 -3.24 -25.63
N LEU A 817 -28.39 -2.72 -26.11
CA LEU A 817 -28.07 -2.61 -27.54
C LEU A 817 -28.10 -4.01 -28.18
N ASP A 818 -28.46 -4.07 -29.45
CA ASP A 818 -28.64 -5.32 -30.17
C ASP A 818 -27.31 -6.07 -30.41
N GLU A 819 -26.21 -5.35 -30.48
CA GLU A 819 -24.86 -5.86 -30.67
C GLU A 819 -24.22 -6.44 -29.41
N VAL A 820 -24.87 -6.30 -28.26
CA VAL A 820 -24.34 -6.82 -26.97
C VAL A 820 -24.54 -8.31 -26.88
N THR A 821 -23.47 -9.03 -26.60
CA THR A 821 -23.53 -10.48 -26.29
C THR A 821 -23.74 -10.68 -24.80
N ILE A 822 -24.48 -11.73 -24.43
CA ILE A 822 -24.65 -12.09 -23.02
C ILE A 822 -23.65 -13.18 -22.67
N GLY A 823 -22.96 -13.03 -21.55
CA GLY A 823 -21.97 -13.99 -21.08
C GLY A 823 -21.81 -13.95 -19.57
N GLY A 824 -21.10 -14.95 -19.04
CA GLY A 824 -20.77 -15.03 -17.61
C GLY A 824 -19.29 -14.74 -17.38
N VAL A 825 -18.83 -14.98 -16.15
CA VAL A 825 -17.45 -14.76 -15.72
C VAL A 825 -16.47 -15.60 -16.55
N ALA A 826 -16.82 -16.84 -16.91
CA ALA A 826 -15.93 -17.70 -17.68
C ALA A 826 -15.68 -17.16 -19.09
N THR A 827 -16.70 -16.57 -19.73
CA THR A 827 -16.56 -15.90 -21.03
C THR A 827 -15.62 -14.70 -20.94
N TYR A 828 -15.71 -13.93 -19.87
CA TYR A 828 -14.77 -12.83 -19.64
C TYR A 828 -13.35 -13.34 -19.39
N MET A 829 -13.17 -14.36 -18.53
CA MET A 829 -11.85 -14.88 -18.18
C MET A 829 -11.11 -15.42 -19.42
N GLU A 830 -11.80 -16.09 -20.32
CA GLU A 830 -11.19 -16.54 -21.60
C GLU A 830 -10.63 -15.34 -22.41
N ARG A 831 -11.36 -14.21 -22.42
CA ARG A 831 -10.89 -12.98 -23.10
C ARG A 831 -9.72 -12.37 -22.35
N ALA A 832 -9.78 -12.36 -21.02
CA ALA A 832 -8.77 -11.79 -20.13
C ALA A 832 -7.43 -12.57 -20.20
N ASP A 833 -7.49 -13.89 -20.29
CA ASP A 833 -6.30 -14.75 -20.44
C ASP A 833 -5.56 -14.49 -21.76
N ASN A 834 -6.28 -14.07 -22.79
CA ASN A 834 -5.73 -13.72 -24.10
C ASN A 834 -5.44 -12.21 -24.24
N ALA A 835 -5.49 -11.46 -23.16
CA ALA A 835 -5.25 -10.02 -23.11
C ALA A 835 -3.98 -9.70 -22.32
N ASN A 836 -3.25 -8.68 -22.76
CA ASN A 836 -2.08 -8.17 -22.02
C ASN A 836 -2.40 -6.92 -21.17
N VAL A 837 -3.64 -6.42 -21.23
CA VAL A 837 -4.17 -5.37 -20.37
C VAL A 837 -5.57 -5.75 -19.94
N ASN A 838 -5.80 -5.79 -18.65
CA ASN A 838 -7.10 -6.03 -18.04
C ASN A 838 -7.37 -4.88 -17.06
N LEU A 839 -8.41 -4.08 -17.33
CA LEU A 839 -8.76 -2.92 -16.50
C LEU A 839 -10.17 -3.07 -15.93
N PHE A 840 -10.32 -2.72 -14.66
CA PHE A 840 -11.58 -2.63 -13.96
C PHE A 840 -11.94 -1.14 -13.73
N ILE A 841 -13.13 -0.69 -14.21
CA ILE A 841 -13.53 0.73 -14.22
C ILE A 841 -14.91 0.92 -13.56
#